data_0d8baa427b361a89eae1fc440e91a40f
#
_entry.id   0d8baa427b361a89eae1fc440e91a40f
#
_cell.length_a   1.000
_cell.length_b   1.000
_cell.length_c   1.000
_cell.angle_alpha   90.00
_cell.angle_beta   90.00
_cell.angle_gamma   90.00
#
_symmetry.space_group_name_H-M   'P 1'
#
loop_
_entity.id
_entity.type
_entity.pdbx_description
1 polymer ?
#
loop_
_entity_poly.entity_id
_entity_poly.type
_entity_poly.pdbx_seq_one_letter_code
_entity_poly.pdbx_strand_id
1 'polypeptide(L)'
;MRNIVFHDKTKTFHLYNEKISYIMCVLENGHMGQIYFGKKIHDKEDFSYLVEKIDRPMTSYIYEWDKSFSLEHIRQEYPVYGTTDYRHPAIELLQKNGSRISEFKYTGYEITMGKPKLQGLPAIYAESEEEAVSLRIYLKDSLTGIILELLYTIFSEYGAIARSVCIKNAGKMPLHLLTAMSLNLDLPDKDYIWMQLSGAWARERHVKVRALEQGITAIDSMRGHSSHEQNPFMVLKRKNTDEVMGEAIGFSFIYSGNFRIQAEVDTHDITRITVGINPDGFDWELEPGESFQTPEAVMVYSDNGLNEMSQTFHKLYAKRLARGYWRDRSRPILNNNWEATYFDFTEDRLVKIAKKAKECGIELFVLDDGWFGNRRSDRAGLGDWIVNKKLLPNGIEGLAERIEELGMQFGLWIEPEMINKDSNLYRQHPDWILQTPGRTDSHGRYQYVLDFSRREIVDYIYTMIAKILSEAKISYIKWDMNRSITECYSIAYPAERQGEIFHRYILGVYDLYERLTSEFPKVLFESCASGGGRFDPGMLYYAPQGWTSDDSDAIERLKIQYGTSMCYPISSMGSHVSVIPNHQVFRNTPLHTRANAAYFGTFGYELDLNKLSDSEIEEVKTQILFMKKYRQMLQFGTFYRLKSPFEGNETIWMVVNEEKTSALVGYYRVLNGVNMPYSRIKLQGLDPDKLYKNVLANTESYGDELMNLGLITTDVTAGQVSGDAKPCTDFESRIYILQEKS
;
A
#
# COMPACT_ATOMS: atom_id res chain seq x y z
N MET A 1 -26.77 15.24 -2.75
CA MET A 1 -27.04 15.56 -1.31
C MET A 1 -25.86 16.32 -0.76
N ARG A 2 -26.06 17.30 0.15
CA ARG A 2 -24.91 17.95 0.81
C ARG A 2 -24.41 16.97 1.88
N ASN A 3 -23.25 16.39 1.67
CA ASN A 3 -22.62 15.44 2.60
C ASN A 3 -21.87 16.16 3.75
N ILE A 4 -21.95 17.50 3.82
CA ILE A 4 -21.32 18.34 4.84
C ILE A 4 -22.32 19.41 5.26
N VAL A 5 -22.58 19.49 6.56
CA VAL A 5 -23.44 20.49 7.21
C VAL A 5 -22.61 21.26 8.24
N PHE A 6 -22.79 22.58 8.30
CA PHE A 6 -22.25 23.43 9.34
C PHE A 6 -23.40 24.07 10.11
N HIS A 7 -23.42 23.88 11.42
CA HIS A 7 -24.37 24.46 12.36
C HIS A 7 -23.75 25.74 12.97
N ASP A 8 -24.16 26.89 12.48
CA ASP A 8 -23.53 28.17 12.83
C ASP A 8 -23.64 28.53 14.32
N LYS A 9 -24.76 28.21 14.98
CA LYS A 9 -24.97 28.54 16.39
C LYS A 9 -24.04 27.74 17.32
N THR A 10 -23.82 26.45 17.02
CA THR A 10 -23.00 25.56 17.84
C THR A 10 -21.58 25.41 17.28
N LYS A 11 -21.30 26.02 16.11
CA LYS A 11 -20.03 25.93 15.40
C LYS A 11 -19.61 24.47 15.17
N THR A 12 -20.57 23.62 14.83
CA THR A 12 -20.39 22.17 14.63
C THR A 12 -20.42 21.82 13.15
N PHE A 13 -19.47 21.02 12.71
CA PHE A 13 -19.41 20.43 11.39
C PHE A 13 -19.84 18.97 11.47
N HIS A 14 -20.72 18.55 10.57
CA HIS A 14 -21.10 17.15 10.41
C HIS A 14 -20.89 16.74 8.96
N LEU A 15 -19.91 15.86 8.74
CA LEU A 15 -19.63 15.22 7.46
C LEU A 15 -20.25 13.83 7.50
N TYR A 16 -21.07 13.47 6.52
CA TYR A 16 -21.74 12.16 6.51
C TYR A 16 -22.09 11.69 5.08
N ASN A 17 -22.22 10.39 4.97
CA ASN A 17 -22.82 9.72 3.81
C ASN A 17 -23.76 8.60 4.29
N GLU A 18 -24.10 7.63 3.46
CA GLU A 18 -24.99 6.53 3.87
C GLU A 18 -24.34 5.54 4.84
N LYS A 19 -23.01 5.58 5.02
CA LYS A 19 -22.24 4.63 5.85
C LYS A 19 -21.69 5.24 7.12
N ILE A 20 -21.16 6.45 7.07
CA ILE A 20 -20.38 7.07 8.14
C ILE A 20 -20.86 8.46 8.51
N SER A 21 -20.52 8.87 9.74
CA SER A 21 -20.57 10.24 10.22
C SER A 21 -19.24 10.63 10.85
N TYR A 22 -18.81 11.87 10.60
CA TYR A 22 -17.66 12.52 11.21
C TYR A 22 -18.10 13.88 11.74
N ILE A 23 -17.97 14.12 13.06
CA ILE A 23 -18.47 15.33 13.72
C ILE A 23 -17.35 16.00 14.49
N MET A 24 -17.18 17.31 14.30
CA MET A 24 -16.23 18.15 15.00
C MET A 24 -16.84 19.52 15.30
N CYS A 25 -16.28 20.24 16.26
CA CYS A 25 -16.77 21.55 16.63
C CYS A 25 -15.62 22.52 16.92
N VAL A 26 -15.94 23.81 16.96
CA VAL A 26 -15.04 24.82 17.50
C VAL A 26 -15.24 24.87 19.01
N LEU A 27 -14.18 24.62 19.77
CA LEU A 27 -14.18 24.68 21.23
C LEU A 27 -14.21 26.13 21.75
N GLU A 28 -14.50 26.33 23.02
CA GLU A 28 -14.59 27.66 23.64
C GLU A 28 -13.32 28.50 23.52
N ASN A 29 -12.15 27.87 23.52
CA ASN A 29 -10.86 28.54 23.31
C ASN A 29 -10.53 28.81 21.82
N GLY A 30 -11.41 28.40 20.90
CA GLY A 30 -11.24 28.56 19.46
C GLY A 30 -10.47 27.43 18.76
N HIS A 31 -10.00 26.42 19.49
CA HIS A 31 -9.42 25.21 18.88
C HIS A 31 -10.50 24.31 18.28
N MET A 32 -10.11 23.37 17.45
CA MET A 32 -11.02 22.35 16.91
C MET A 32 -11.11 21.15 17.82
N GLY A 33 -12.32 20.81 18.24
CA GLY A 33 -12.64 19.60 19.03
C GLY A 33 -13.18 18.47 18.17
N GLN A 34 -12.78 17.23 18.50
CA GLN A 34 -13.29 16.00 17.89
C GLN A 34 -14.48 15.49 18.69
N ILE A 35 -15.61 15.20 18.04
CA ILE A 35 -16.82 14.71 18.71
C ILE A 35 -17.08 13.25 18.38
N TYR A 36 -17.13 12.87 17.09
CA TYR A 36 -17.51 11.53 16.68
C TYR A 36 -16.91 11.14 15.33
N PHE A 37 -16.50 9.89 15.22
CA PHE A 37 -16.26 9.20 13.96
C PHE A 37 -16.77 7.76 14.09
N GLY A 38 -17.57 7.30 13.14
CA GLY A 38 -18.10 5.95 13.15
C GLY A 38 -19.28 5.77 12.20
N LYS A 39 -20.16 4.82 12.54
CA LYS A 39 -21.39 4.54 11.80
C LYS A 39 -22.24 5.79 11.63
N LYS A 40 -22.92 5.93 10.50
CA LYS A 40 -23.84 7.04 10.23
C LYS A 40 -24.84 7.25 11.38
N ILE A 41 -24.95 8.48 11.80
CA ILE A 41 -26.00 8.95 12.72
C ILE A 41 -26.79 10.09 12.10
N HIS A 42 -27.95 10.40 12.66
CA HIS A 42 -28.78 11.52 12.21
C HIS A 42 -28.11 12.85 12.53
N ASP A 43 -28.24 13.80 11.61
CA ASP A 43 -27.82 15.18 11.85
C ASP A 43 -28.73 15.89 12.82
N LYS A 44 -28.16 16.72 13.68
CA LYS A 44 -28.87 17.65 14.56
C LYS A 44 -28.02 18.88 14.86
N GLU A 45 -28.65 19.96 15.30
CA GLU A 45 -27.98 21.25 15.51
C GLU A 45 -26.95 21.23 16.63
N ASP A 46 -27.15 20.41 17.68
CA ASP A 46 -26.30 20.46 18.87
C ASP A 46 -25.80 19.07 19.31
N PHE A 47 -24.46 18.93 19.30
CA PHE A 47 -23.70 17.80 19.80
C PHE A 47 -22.75 18.19 20.95
N SER A 48 -22.87 19.44 21.50
CA SER A 48 -21.93 19.97 22.48
C SER A 48 -21.90 19.19 23.81
N TYR A 49 -22.97 18.47 24.13
CA TYR A 49 -23.05 17.61 25.33
C TYR A 49 -22.06 16.42 25.26
N LEU A 50 -21.45 16.14 24.13
CA LEU A 50 -20.40 15.11 23.92
C LEU A 50 -18.99 15.63 24.17
N VAL A 51 -18.82 16.94 24.40
CA VAL A 51 -17.51 17.50 24.78
C VAL A 51 -17.29 17.21 26.28
N GLU A 52 -16.22 16.49 26.58
CA GLU A 52 -15.89 16.08 27.96
C GLU A 52 -15.43 17.28 28.79
N LYS A 53 -16.29 17.78 29.68
CA LYS A 53 -15.99 18.85 30.61
C LYS A 53 -16.16 18.34 32.04
N ILE A 54 -15.08 18.20 32.78
CA ILE A 54 -15.07 17.71 34.17
C ILE A 54 -14.00 18.47 34.94
N ASP A 55 -14.38 19.06 36.10
CA ASP A 55 -13.42 19.56 37.07
C ASP A 55 -12.72 18.38 37.74
N ARG A 56 -11.44 18.18 37.43
CA ARG A 56 -10.62 17.09 37.96
C ARG A 56 -9.51 17.64 38.85
N PRO A 57 -9.22 17.01 39.98
CA PRO A 57 -8.03 17.34 40.77
C PRO A 57 -6.75 17.21 39.95
N MET A 58 -5.81 18.11 40.14
CA MET A 58 -4.49 18.13 39.47
C MET A 58 -4.51 18.43 37.99
N THR A 59 -5.65 18.64 37.34
CA THR A 59 -5.77 19.01 35.95
C THR A 59 -5.35 20.45 35.73
N SER A 60 -4.57 20.72 34.70
CA SER A 60 -4.29 22.06 34.22
C SER A 60 -5.46 22.61 33.41
N TYR A 61 -5.84 23.85 33.61
CA TYR A 61 -6.99 24.48 32.96
C TYR A 61 -6.62 25.80 32.28
N ILE A 62 -7.37 26.20 31.26
CA ILE A 62 -7.14 27.42 30.49
C ILE A 62 -7.78 28.64 31.16
N TYR A 63 -8.94 28.47 31.76
CA TYR A 63 -9.74 29.54 32.32
C TYR A 63 -9.80 29.50 33.87
N GLU A 64 -9.53 30.62 34.55
CA GLU A 64 -9.66 30.70 36.00
C GLU A 64 -11.11 30.54 36.48
N TRP A 65 -12.08 30.87 35.63
CA TRP A 65 -13.51 30.81 35.91
C TRP A 65 -14.17 29.49 35.49
N ASP A 66 -13.52 28.65 34.70
CA ASP A 66 -14.02 27.31 34.34
C ASP A 66 -12.89 26.27 34.38
N LYS A 67 -12.80 25.57 35.52
CA LYS A 67 -11.82 24.51 35.76
C LYS A 67 -12.19 23.18 35.08
N SER A 68 -13.41 23.08 34.55
CA SER A 68 -13.83 21.88 33.82
C SER A 68 -13.30 21.84 32.38
N PHE A 69 -12.87 23.01 31.86
CA PHE A 69 -12.33 23.11 30.49
C PHE A 69 -10.82 22.91 30.50
N SER A 70 -10.37 21.72 30.09
CA SER A 70 -8.95 21.41 29.92
C SER A 70 -8.71 20.57 28.67
N LEU A 71 -7.71 20.94 27.88
CA LEU A 71 -7.29 20.13 26.73
C LEU A 71 -6.58 18.84 27.13
N GLU A 72 -6.25 18.67 28.42
CA GLU A 72 -5.70 17.42 28.94
C GLU A 72 -6.66 16.23 28.74
N HIS A 73 -7.98 16.44 28.82
CA HIS A 73 -8.99 15.40 28.65
C HIS A 73 -10.00 15.67 27.53
N ILE A 74 -10.06 16.88 26.96
CA ILE A 74 -10.92 17.17 25.82
C ILE A 74 -10.30 16.58 24.54
N ARG A 75 -11.12 15.91 23.73
CA ARG A 75 -10.72 15.39 22.44
C ARG A 75 -10.53 16.50 21.42
N GLN A 76 -9.42 16.48 20.68
CA GLN A 76 -9.03 17.52 19.74
C GLN A 76 -8.94 16.98 18.33
N GLU A 77 -9.16 17.85 17.37
CA GLU A 77 -9.10 17.53 15.94
C GLU A 77 -7.69 17.65 15.34
N TYR A 78 -6.93 18.66 15.76
CA TYR A 78 -5.55 18.86 15.32
C TYR A 78 -4.74 19.54 16.44
N PRO A 79 -4.29 18.75 17.43
CA PRO A 79 -3.65 19.26 18.63
C PRO A 79 -2.27 19.82 18.38
N VAL A 80 -1.90 20.81 19.20
CA VAL A 80 -0.56 21.40 19.26
C VAL A 80 0.15 21.00 20.54
N TYR A 81 1.45 21.22 20.59
CA TYR A 81 2.23 21.08 21.83
C TYR A 81 1.88 22.19 22.82
N GLY A 82 1.67 21.83 24.08
CA GLY A 82 1.34 22.75 25.19
C GLY A 82 -0.15 23.04 25.30
N THR A 83 -0.51 24.18 25.91
CA THR A 83 -1.90 24.65 26.10
C THR A 83 -2.76 23.66 26.91
N THR A 84 -2.18 23.03 27.95
CA THR A 84 -2.74 21.99 28.82
C THR A 84 -2.87 20.59 28.21
N ASP A 85 -2.54 20.35 26.93
CA ASP A 85 -2.49 19.00 26.37
C ASP A 85 -1.07 18.44 26.52
N TYR A 86 -0.96 17.27 27.16
CA TYR A 86 0.31 16.54 27.39
C TYR A 86 0.54 15.40 26.40
N ARG A 87 -0.47 15.07 25.57
CA ARG A 87 -0.39 14.05 24.54
C ARG A 87 0.44 14.55 23.35
N HIS A 88 0.93 13.63 22.55
CA HIS A 88 1.70 13.97 21.35
C HIS A 88 0.90 14.86 20.39
N PRO A 89 1.49 15.95 19.89
CA PRO A 89 0.82 16.90 19.02
C PRO A 89 0.73 16.38 17.56
N ALA A 90 -0.22 16.91 16.80
CA ALA A 90 -0.29 16.72 15.35
C ALA A 90 0.66 17.66 14.59
N ILE A 91 1.01 18.79 15.19
CA ILE A 91 1.96 19.76 14.62
C ILE A 91 2.86 20.31 15.72
N GLU A 92 4.14 20.46 15.40
CA GLU A 92 5.12 21.12 16.26
C GLU A 92 5.99 22.06 15.43
N LEU A 93 6.05 23.33 15.85
CA LEU A 93 6.82 24.39 15.21
C LEU A 93 7.91 24.88 16.16
N LEU A 94 9.16 24.97 15.69
CA LEU A 94 10.23 25.65 16.39
C LEU A 94 10.36 27.07 15.86
N GLN A 95 10.02 28.04 16.70
CA GLN A 95 10.10 29.45 16.40
C GLN A 95 11.53 29.98 16.58
N LYS A 96 11.88 31.09 15.95
CA LYS A 96 13.22 31.70 16.04
C LYS A 96 13.68 32.02 17.47
N ASN A 97 12.74 32.28 18.39
CA ASN A 97 13.03 32.53 19.81
C ASN A 97 13.25 31.23 20.62
N GLY A 98 13.21 30.07 19.99
CA GLY A 98 13.31 28.76 20.63
C GLY A 98 11.99 28.20 21.19
N SER A 99 10.90 28.96 21.14
CA SER A 99 9.59 28.47 21.58
C SER A 99 9.05 27.41 20.63
N ARG A 100 8.38 26.39 21.20
CA ARG A 100 7.59 25.39 20.47
C ARG A 100 6.09 25.51 20.73
N ILE A 101 5.68 26.55 21.48
CA ILE A 101 4.27 26.74 21.84
C ILE A 101 3.57 27.47 20.68
N SER A 102 2.48 26.88 20.19
CA SER A 102 1.63 27.42 19.13
C SER A 102 0.17 27.42 19.59
N GLU A 103 -0.62 28.34 19.04
CA GLU A 103 -2.05 28.44 19.34
C GLU A 103 -2.84 28.67 18.05
N PHE A 104 -3.42 27.60 17.48
CA PHE A 104 -4.19 27.67 16.26
C PHE A 104 -5.68 27.81 16.52
N LYS A 105 -6.24 28.98 16.25
CA LYS A 105 -7.67 29.28 16.41
C LYS A 105 -8.40 29.23 15.08
N TYR A 106 -9.61 28.72 15.08
CA TYR A 106 -10.52 28.72 13.95
C TYR A 106 -10.76 30.13 13.42
N THR A 107 -10.66 30.29 12.09
CA THR A 107 -10.89 31.57 11.41
C THR A 107 -11.94 31.49 10.31
N GLY A 108 -12.28 30.30 9.84
CA GLY A 108 -13.28 30.11 8.80
C GLY A 108 -13.20 28.73 8.14
N TYR A 109 -14.06 28.51 7.16
CA TYR A 109 -14.11 27.26 6.40
C TYR A 109 -14.57 27.49 4.96
N GLU A 110 -14.34 26.49 4.12
CA GLU A 110 -14.82 26.43 2.75
C GLU A 110 -15.31 25.00 2.46
N ILE A 111 -16.45 24.87 1.76
CA ILE A 111 -16.97 23.59 1.25
C ILE A 111 -16.96 23.64 -0.26
N THR A 112 -16.32 22.65 -0.89
CA THR A 112 -16.21 22.53 -2.35
C THR A 112 -16.70 21.16 -2.81
N MET A 113 -17.34 21.12 -3.98
CA MET A 113 -17.66 19.84 -4.64
C MET A 113 -16.38 19.22 -5.20
N GLY A 114 -16.36 17.90 -5.27
CA GLY A 114 -15.19 17.16 -5.72
C GLY A 114 -14.06 17.10 -4.71
N LYS A 115 -12.86 16.75 -5.19
CA LYS A 115 -11.65 16.62 -4.38
C LYS A 115 -10.50 17.42 -4.99
N PRO A 116 -9.89 18.38 -4.24
CA PRO A 116 -8.71 19.11 -4.69
C PRO A 116 -7.50 18.18 -4.88
N LYS A 117 -6.70 18.43 -5.91
CA LYS A 117 -5.42 17.74 -6.12
C LYS A 117 -4.38 18.23 -5.12
N LEU A 118 -3.54 17.31 -4.62
CA LEU A 118 -2.32 17.65 -3.89
C LEU A 118 -1.18 17.80 -4.88
N GLN A 119 -0.48 18.94 -4.85
CA GLN A 119 0.64 19.18 -5.78
C GLN A 119 1.87 18.36 -5.38
N GLY A 120 2.42 17.60 -6.34
CA GLY A 120 3.65 16.83 -6.17
C GLY A 120 3.52 15.59 -5.28
N LEU A 121 2.33 15.29 -4.80
CA LEU A 121 2.07 14.15 -3.90
C LEU A 121 0.97 13.24 -4.45
N PRO A 122 1.12 11.92 -4.32
CA PRO A 122 0.05 10.97 -4.61
C PRO A 122 -1.13 11.18 -3.65
N ALA A 123 -2.33 11.04 -4.17
CA ALA A 123 -3.56 11.16 -3.40
C ALA A 123 -4.70 10.43 -4.12
N ILE A 124 -5.72 9.99 -3.38
CA ILE A 124 -6.96 9.56 -4.03
C ILE A 124 -7.60 10.74 -4.75
N TYR A 125 -8.34 10.48 -5.82
CA TYR A 125 -8.96 11.51 -6.66
C TYR A 125 -10.43 11.21 -6.93
N ALA A 126 -11.18 12.23 -7.33
CA ALA A 126 -12.53 12.11 -7.86
C ALA A 126 -12.50 12.33 -9.37
N GLU A 127 -13.32 11.61 -10.14
CA GLU A 127 -13.46 11.76 -11.59
C GLU A 127 -14.55 12.79 -11.93
N SER A 128 -15.51 13.01 -11.03
CA SER A 128 -16.52 14.05 -11.14
C SER A 128 -16.71 14.80 -9.83
N GLU A 129 -17.32 15.96 -9.89
CA GLU A 129 -17.62 16.79 -8.71
C GLU A 129 -18.66 16.14 -7.78
N GLU A 130 -19.51 15.25 -8.32
CA GLU A 130 -20.57 14.59 -7.55
C GLU A 130 -20.10 13.42 -6.69
N GLU A 131 -18.91 12.89 -6.97
CA GLU A 131 -18.37 11.72 -6.25
C GLU A 131 -17.95 12.03 -4.84
N ALA A 132 -17.53 13.27 -4.56
CA ALA A 132 -17.00 13.68 -3.29
C ALA A 132 -17.35 15.11 -2.93
N VAL A 133 -17.29 15.42 -1.63
CA VAL A 133 -17.38 16.79 -1.12
C VAL A 133 -16.19 17.00 -0.19
N SER A 134 -15.55 18.17 -0.32
CA SER A 134 -14.40 18.53 0.50
C SER A 134 -14.72 19.71 1.41
N LEU A 135 -14.25 19.60 2.66
CA LEU A 135 -14.26 20.67 3.66
C LEU A 135 -12.81 21.12 3.90
N ARG A 136 -12.58 22.41 3.83
CA ARG A 136 -11.33 23.03 4.26
C ARG A 136 -11.62 23.92 5.45
N ILE A 137 -10.93 23.66 6.57
CA ILE A 137 -11.01 24.47 7.79
C ILE A 137 -9.73 25.29 7.91
N TYR A 138 -9.86 26.59 8.15
CA TYR A 138 -8.75 27.51 8.33
C TYR A 138 -8.52 27.77 9.82
N LEU A 139 -7.30 27.50 10.28
CA LEU A 139 -6.83 27.85 11.63
C LEU A 139 -5.66 28.81 11.50
N LYS A 140 -5.52 29.73 12.43
CA LYS A 140 -4.43 30.70 12.43
C LYS A 140 -3.82 30.89 13.82
N ASP A 141 -2.50 30.85 13.88
CA ASP A 141 -1.73 31.37 15.00
C ASP A 141 -1.43 32.86 14.76
N SER A 142 -2.02 33.72 15.58
CA SER A 142 -1.92 35.16 15.42
C SER A 142 -0.53 35.73 15.77
N LEU A 143 0.25 35.01 16.59
CA LEU A 143 1.59 35.43 16.98
C LEU A 143 2.62 35.16 15.87
N THR A 144 2.62 33.96 15.33
CA THR A 144 3.57 33.55 14.30
C THR A 144 3.12 33.92 12.89
N GLY A 145 1.81 34.07 12.68
CA GLY A 145 1.21 34.31 11.37
C GLY A 145 1.02 33.01 10.55
N ILE A 146 1.29 31.84 11.12
CA ILE A 146 1.08 30.57 10.45
C ILE A 146 -0.41 30.28 10.28
N ILE A 147 -0.77 29.76 9.10
CA ILE A 147 -2.12 29.32 8.75
C ILE A 147 -2.10 27.82 8.47
N LEU A 148 -3.02 27.09 9.09
CA LEU A 148 -3.29 25.70 8.77
C LEU A 148 -4.57 25.60 7.94
N GLU A 149 -4.52 24.83 6.85
CA GLU A 149 -5.68 24.43 6.07
C GLU A 149 -5.90 22.92 6.28
N LEU A 150 -6.85 22.55 7.14
CA LEU A 150 -7.22 21.17 7.37
C LEU A 150 -8.19 20.73 6.27
N LEU A 151 -7.78 19.80 5.42
CA LEU A 151 -8.59 19.30 4.31
C LEU A 151 -9.21 17.94 4.68
N TYR A 152 -10.52 17.84 4.51
CA TYR A 152 -11.32 16.64 4.65
C TYR A 152 -12.06 16.38 3.35
N THR A 153 -12.01 15.16 2.83
CA THR A 153 -12.83 14.76 1.70
C THR A 153 -13.63 13.51 2.04
N ILE A 154 -14.94 13.59 1.89
CA ILE A 154 -15.86 12.44 2.05
C ILE A 154 -16.41 12.06 0.68
N PHE A 155 -16.34 10.77 0.36
CA PHE A 155 -16.90 10.20 -0.86
C PHE A 155 -18.33 9.74 -0.63
N SER A 156 -19.20 9.88 -1.65
CA SER A 156 -20.61 9.53 -1.52
C SER A 156 -20.85 8.04 -1.30
N GLU A 157 -20.03 7.18 -1.92
CA GLU A 157 -20.24 5.73 -1.97
C GLU A 157 -19.37 4.95 -0.99
N TYR A 158 -18.28 5.54 -0.47
CA TYR A 158 -17.30 4.85 0.37
C TYR A 158 -17.45 5.24 1.85
N GLY A 159 -17.35 4.27 2.75
CA GLY A 159 -17.22 4.53 4.19
C GLY A 159 -15.83 5.07 4.54
N ALA A 160 -15.38 6.11 3.81
CA ALA A 160 -14.02 6.60 3.85
C ALA A 160 -13.95 8.13 3.93
N ILE A 161 -12.93 8.63 4.64
CA ILE A 161 -12.54 10.06 4.68
C ILE A 161 -11.06 10.18 4.37
N ALA A 162 -10.70 11.07 3.44
CA ALA A 162 -9.34 11.47 3.17
C ALA A 162 -8.98 12.74 3.93
N ARG A 163 -7.75 12.80 4.46
CA ARG A 163 -7.23 13.88 5.30
C ARG A 163 -5.84 14.32 4.83
N SER A 164 -5.63 15.62 4.77
CA SER A 164 -4.30 16.23 4.63
C SER A 164 -4.30 17.66 5.22
N VAL A 165 -3.11 18.22 5.39
CA VAL A 165 -2.95 19.58 5.95
C VAL A 165 -1.98 20.37 5.08
N CYS A 166 -2.35 21.62 4.74
CA CYS A 166 -1.43 22.58 4.18
C CYS A 166 -1.05 23.60 5.27
N ILE A 167 0.24 23.76 5.49
CA ILE A 167 0.82 24.65 6.50
C ILE A 167 1.45 25.82 5.77
N LYS A 168 0.94 27.04 5.96
CA LYS A 168 1.40 28.26 5.26
C LYS A 168 2.05 29.24 6.21
N ASN A 169 3.26 29.67 5.89
CA ASN A 169 3.90 30.74 6.61
C ASN A 169 3.47 32.10 6.03
N ALA A 170 2.38 32.67 6.56
CA ALA A 170 1.94 34.04 6.24
C ALA A 170 2.55 35.07 7.21
N GLY A 171 3.49 34.65 8.06
CA GLY A 171 4.24 35.51 8.98
C GLY A 171 5.42 36.23 8.32
N LYS A 172 6.30 36.76 9.16
CA LYS A 172 7.47 37.55 8.71
C LYS A 172 8.81 36.84 8.98
N MET A 173 8.79 35.71 9.68
CA MET A 173 10.01 35.05 10.12
C MET A 173 10.00 33.60 9.64
N PRO A 174 11.16 33.02 9.27
CA PRO A 174 11.29 31.61 9.05
C PRO A 174 11.07 30.86 10.37
N LEU A 175 10.59 29.63 10.25
CA LEU A 175 10.45 28.71 11.37
C LEU A 175 10.67 27.26 10.88
N HIS A 176 10.90 26.36 11.81
CA HIS A 176 11.10 24.96 11.52
C HIS A 176 9.86 24.14 11.90
N LEU A 177 9.41 23.33 10.98
CA LEU A 177 8.33 22.38 11.18
C LEU A 177 8.96 21.04 11.59
N LEU A 178 8.77 20.66 12.87
CA LEU A 178 9.35 19.46 13.46
C LEU A 178 8.40 18.26 13.43
N THR A 179 7.10 18.52 13.46
CA THR A 179 6.04 17.51 13.34
C THR A 179 4.93 18.02 12.43
N ALA A 180 4.52 17.21 11.46
CA ALA A 180 3.45 17.51 10.52
C ALA A 180 2.62 16.25 10.22
N MET A 181 1.67 15.95 11.10
CA MET A 181 0.76 14.83 10.89
C MET A 181 -0.31 15.20 9.85
N SER A 182 -0.65 14.27 8.99
CA SER A 182 -1.73 14.43 8.00
C SER A 182 -3.10 14.27 8.63
N LEU A 183 -3.16 13.51 9.72
CA LEU A 183 -4.37 13.14 10.42
C LEU A 183 -4.11 13.04 11.92
N ASN A 184 -5.06 13.56 12.70
CA ASN A 184 -5.29 13.23 14.09
C ASN A 184 -6.74 12.79 14.27
N LEU A 185 -6.98 11.80 15.13
CA LEU A 185 -8.30 11.35 15.55
C LEU A 185 -8.26 10.95 17.01
N ASP A 186 -9.02 11.65 17.87
CA ASP A 186 -9.18 11.30 19.28
C ASP A 186 -10.46 10.48 19.47
N LEU A 187 -10.33 9.22 19.89
CA LEU A 187 -11.45 8.30 20.17
C LEU A 187 -11.78 8.28 21.67
N PRO A 188 -13.06 8.06 22.04
CA PRO A 188 -13.52 8.21 23.43
C PRO A 188 -13.11 7.08 24.37
N ASP A 189 -12.56 5.99 23.87
CA ASP A 189 -12.19 4.81 24.66
C ASP A 189 -10.93 4.10 24.10
N LYS A 190 -10.39 3.15 24.88
CA LYS A 190 -9.22 2.34 24.51
C LYS A 190 -9.57 0.89 24.15
N ASP A 191 -10.84 0.51 24.15
CA ASP A 191 -11.27 -0.89 23.99
C ASP A 191 -11.10 -1.40 22.53
N TYR A 192 -9.89 -1.20 22.02
CA TYR A 192 -9.48 -1.61 20.67
C TYR A 192 -8.34 -2.62 20.70
N ILE A 193 -8.36 -3.47 19.70
CA ILE A 193 -7.22 -4.27 19.26
C ILE A 193 -6.53 -3.53 18.12
N TRP A 194 -5.27 -3.21 18.31
CA TRP A 194 -4.37 -2.72 17.29
C TRP A 194 -3.94 -3.87 16.36
N MET A 195 -4.16 -3.74 15.07
CA MET A 195 -3.70 -4.68 14.05
C MET A 195 -2.78 -3.95 13.06
N GLN A 196 -1.62 -4.52 12.77
CA GLN A 196 -0.62 -3.96 11.85
C GLN A 196 -0.07 -5.02 10.91
N LEU A 197 0.55 -4.57 9.83
CA LEU A 197 1.23 -5.41 8.85
C LEU A 197 2.74 -5.22 9.01
N SER A 198 3.42 -6.21 9.59
CA SER A 198 4.85 -6.18 9.86
C SER A 198 5.56 -7.38 9.25
N GLY A 199 6.85 -7.26 9.02
CA GLY A 199 7.60 -8.38 8.45
C GLY A 199 9.10 -8.14 8.37
N ALA A 200 9.65 -8.64 7.27
CA ALA A 200 11.04 -8.49 6.86
C ALA A 200 11.11 -8.74 5.36
N TRP A 201 12.28 -8.56 4.74
CA TRP A 201 12.53 -9.04 3.39
C TRP A 201 12.14 -10.52 3.25
N ALA A 202 11.43 -10.87 2.17
CA ALA A 202 10.90 -12.21 1.88
C ALA A 202 9.84 -12.73 2.90
N ARG A 203 9.34 -11.87 3.78
CA ARG A 203 8.31 -12.19 4.79
C ARG A 203 7.49 -10.93 5.12
N GLU A 204 7.03 -10.23 4.13
CA GLU A 204 6.37 -8.95 4.26
C GLU A 204 4.92 -9.09 4.73
N ARG A 205 4.42 -8.06 5.37
CA ARG A 205 2.99 -7.81 5.71
C ARG A 205 2.30 -8.95 6.47
N HIS A 206 3.02 -9.63 7.37
CA HIS A 206 2.38 -10.54 8.30
C HIS A 206 1.50 -9.78 9.29
N VAL A 207 0.28 -10.26 9.50
CA VAL A 207 -0.67 -9.67 10.44
C VAL A 207 -0.17 -9.84 11.87
N LYS A 208 -0.08 -8.72 12.62
CA LYS A 208 0.25 -8.68 14.04
C LYS A 208 -0.84 -7.94 14.79
N VAL A 209 -1.24 -8.48 15.94
CA VAL A 209 -2.32 -7.93 16.77
C VAL A 209 -1.89 -7.78 18.21
N ARG A 210 -2.39 -6.72 18.89
CA ARG A 210 -2.23 -6.50 20.32
C ARG A 210 -3.35 -5.62 20.87
N ALA A 211 -3.72 -5.77 22.13
CA ALA A 211 -4.63 -4.83 22.78
C ALA A 211 -3.95 -3.47 22.98
N LEU A 212 -4.72 -2.38 22.94
CA LEU A 212 -4.24 -1.09 23.37
C LEU A 212 -4.25 -1.01 24.89
N GLU A 213 -3.21 -0.43 25.45
CA GLU A 213 -3.05 -0.13 26.87
C GLU A 213 -2.54 1.30 27.03
N GLN A 214 -2.63 1.86 28.24
CA GLN A 214 -2.12 3.20 28.52
C GLN A 214 -0.65 3.33 28.08
N GLY A 215 -0.37 4.39 27.31
CA GLY A 215 0.94 4.63 26.69
C GLY A 215 0.87 4.62 25.16
N ILE A 216 2.02 4.43 24.50
CA ILE A 216 2.15 4.57 23.06
C ILE A 216 2.33 3.21 22.40
N THR A 217 1.54 2.96 21.36
CA THR A 217 1.73 1.90 20.38
C THR A 217 1.95 2.53 19.00
N ALA A 218 3.03 2.18 18.32
CA ALA A 218 3.34 2.79 17.04
C ALA A 218 3.94 1.79 16.05
N ILE A 219 3.79 2.10 14.76
CA ILE A 219 4.58 1.57 13.63
C ILE A 219 5.19 2.74 12.90
N ASP A 220 6.41 2.55 12.41
CA ASP A 220 7.13 3.60 11.71
C ASP A 220 8.17 3.05 10.74
N SER A 221 8.73 3.91 9.91
CA SER A 221 9.93 3.67 9.12
C SER A 221 10.88 4.86 9.23
N MET A 222 12.18 4.54 9.33
CA MET A 222 13.28 5.49 9.21
C MET A 222 14.27 5.06 8.12
N ARG A 223 13.81 4.24 7.16
CA ARG A 223 14.64 3.62 6.12
C ARG A 223 14.70 4.41 4.82
N GLY A 224 14.10 5.60 4.79
CA GLY A 224 13.95 6.41 3.58
C GLY A 224 12.84 5.94 2.65
N HIS A 225 12.19 4.83 2.98
CA HIS A 225 11.02 4.28 2.30
C HIS A 225 10.09 3.57 3.29
N SER A 226 8.89 3.16 2.84
CA SER A 226 7.88 2.53 3.71
C SER A 226 8.34 1.23 4.38
N SER A 227 9.19 0.44 3.74
CA SER A 227 9.93 -0.72 4.23
C SER A 227 9.22 -2.07 4.23
N HIS A 228 10.02 -3.15 4.30
CA HIS A 228 9.54 -4.53 4.49
C HIS A 228 9.03 -4.78 5.91
N GLU A 229 9.61 -4.06 6.88
CA GLU A 229 9.39 -4.31 8.30
C GLU A 229 8.03 -3.81 8.76
N GLN A 230 7.58 -2.67 8.19
CA GLN A 230 6.30 -2.03 8.51
C GLN A 230 5.65 -1.54 7.23
N ASN A 231 4.33 -1.70 7.14
CA ASN A 231 3.54 -1.11 6.06
C ASN A 231 2.80 0.13 6.60
N PRO A 232 2.63 1.20 5.81
CA PRO A 232 1.93 2.41 6.26
C PRO A 232 0.40 2.19 6.34
N PHE A 233 0.01 1.13 7.04
CA PHE A 233 -1.37 0.70 7.25
C PHE A 233 -1.55 0.08 8.63
N MET A 234 -2.63 0.44 9.32
CA MET A 234 -3.05 -0.20 10.56
C MET A 234 -4.56 -0.21 10.71
N VAL A 235 -5.07 -1.05 11.60
CA VAL A 235 -6.49 -1.14 11.93
C VAL A 235 -6.68 -1.10 13.44
N LEU A 236 -7.67 -0.33 13.89
CA LEU A 236 -8.29 -0.49 15.18
C LEU A 236 -9.56 -1.31 15.00
N LYS A 237 -9.68 -2.42 15.72
CA LYS A 237 -10.88 -3.24 15.70
C LYS A 237 -11.37 -3.55 17.12
N ARG A 238 -12.67 -3.76 17.30
CA ARG A 238 -13.17 -4.26 18.57
C ARG A 238 -12.73 -5.71 18.79
N LYS A 239 -12.71 -6.16 20.03
CA LYS A 239 -12.24 -7.48 20.42
C LYS A 239 -12.99 -8.64 19.72
N ASN A 240 -14.27 -8.45 19.46
CA ASN A 240 -15.14 -9.43 18.80
C ASN A 240 -15.21 -9.28 17.27
N THR A 241 -14.43 -8.39 16.68
CA THR A 241 -14.38 -8.19 15.22
C THR A 241 -13.57 -9.31 14.57
N ASP A 242 -14.16 -9.93 13.55
CA ASP A 242 -13.56 -10.90 12.67
C ASP A 242 -13.66 -10.46 11.19
N GLU A 243 -13.56 -11.37 10.24
CA GLU A 243 -13.63 -11.06 8.81
C GLU A 243 -15.03 -10.63 8.35
N VAL A 244 -16.11 -10.99 9.07
CA VAL A 244 -17.50 -10.85 8.61
C VAL A 244 -18.38 -10.02 9.54
N MET A 245 -17.93 -9.72 10.75
CA MET A 245 -18.71 -8.96 11.72
C MET A 245 -17.83 -8.07 12.60
N GLY A 246 -18.46 -7.07 13.20
CA GLY A 246 -17.84 -6.18 14.19
C GLY A 246 -17.25 -4.91 13.59
N GLU A 247 -16.90 -3.99 14.48
CA GLU A 247 -16.39 -2.65 14.14
C GLU A 247 -14.90 -2.67 13.87
N ALA A 248 -14.49 -2.04 12.77
CA ALA A 248 -13.11 -1.81 12.40
C ALA A 248 -12.92 -0.41 11.79
N ILE A 249 -11.79 0.23 12.13
CA ILE A 249 -11.33 1.49 11.54
C ILE A 249 -9.94 1.24 10.95
N GLY A 250 -9.85 1.26 9.62
CA GLY A 250 -8.58 1.14 8.92
C GLY A 250 -7.97 2.51 8.65
N PHE A 251 -6.67 2.64 8.83
CA PHE A 251 -5.88 3.84 8.53
C PHE A 251 -4.79 3.50 7.53
N SER A 252 -4.71 4.26 6.45
CA SER A 252 -3.68 4.08 5.43
C SER A 252 -3.06 5.41 5.06
N PHE A 253 -1.74 5.45 4.92
CA PHE A 253 -0.98 6.65 4.61
C PHE A 253 -0.44 6.59 3.18
N ILE A 254 -0.89 7.50 2.32
CA ILE A 254 -0.51 7.55 0.90
C ILE A 254 0.85 8.25 0.77
N TYR A 255 1.88 7.54 1.19
CA TYR A 255 3.25 8.03 1.20
C TYR A 255 4.25 6.88 1.15
N SER A 256 5.36 7.07 0.45
CA SER A 256 6.37 6.03 0.24
C SER A 256 7.67 6.25 1.03
N GLY A 257 7.76 7.34 1.80
CA GLY A 257 8.92 7.69 2.63
C GLY A 257 8.79 7.26 4.08
N ASN A 258 9.60 7.88 4.93
CA ASN A 258 9.56 7.69 6.38
C ASN A 258 8.22 8.14 6.95
N PHE A 259 7.53 7.23 7.62
CA PHE A 259 6.19 7.47 8.18
C PHE A 259 6.10 7.05 9.64
N ARG A 260 5.10 7.58 10.34
CA ARG A 260 4.68 7.10 11.67
C ARG A 260 3.15 7.04 11.73
N ILE A 261 2.63 5.91 12.23
CA ILE A 261 1.26 5.74 12.66
C ILE A 261 1.30 5.36 14.14
N GLN A 262 0.64 6.13 14.99
CA GLN A 262 0.72 6.00 16.44
C GLN A 262 -0.66 6.05 17.07
N ALA A 263 -0.88 5.21 18.09
CA ALA A 263 -1.96 5.32 19.05
C ALA A 263 -1.38 5.67 20.43
N GLU A 264 -1.86 6.72 21.05
CA GLU A 264 -1.55 7.10 22.42
C GLU A 264 -2.81 7.00 23.27
N VAL A 265 -2.80 6.12 24.26
CA VAL A 265 -3.87 5.99 25.25
C VAL A 265 -3.47 6.78 26.49
N ASP A 266 -4.26 7.79 26.85
CA ASP A 266 -4.00 8.65 28.00
C ASP A 266 -4.54 8.08 29.32
N THR A 267 -4.42 8.86 30.40
CA THR A 267 -4.87 8.45 31.74
C THR A 267 -6.39 8.42 31.89
N HIS A 268 -7.12 8.91 30.91
CA HIS A 268 -8.59 8.95 30.86
C HIS A 268 -9.17 7.94 29.87
N ASP A 269 -8.31 7.00 29.40
CA ASP A 269 -8.64 6.00 28.39
C ASP A 269 -9.03 6.59 27.00
N ILE A 270 -8.74 7.88 26.76
CA ILE A 270 -8.88 8.47 25.42
C ILE A 270 -7.76 7.96 24.55
N THR A 271 -8.10 7.56 23.35
CA THR A 271 -7.12 7.06 22.36
C THR A 271 -6.92 8.09 21.27
N ARG A 272 -5.71 8.67 21.20
CA ARG A 272 -5.27 9.59 20.15
C ARG A 272 -4.56 8.81 19.04
N ILE A 273 -5.05 8.90 17.82
CA ILE A 273 -4.39 8.34 16.63
C ILE A 273 -3.77 9.47 15.83
N THR A 274 -2.49 9.34 15.48
CA THR A 274 -1.81 10.24 14.55
C THR A 274 -1.21 9.45 13.39
N VAL A 275 -1.30 10.02 12.18
CA VAL A 275 -0.76 9.45 10.94
C VAL A 275 -0.04 10.55 10.18
N GLY A 276 1.22 10.34 9.82
CA GLY A 276 1.98 11.33 9.07
C GLY A 276 3.42 10.94 8.77
N ILE A 277 4.19 11.92 8.32
CA ILE A 277 5.64 11.78 8.15
C ILE A 277 6.25 11.52 9.53
N ASN A 278 7.23 10.61 9.57
CA ASN A 278 7.95 10.32 10.82
C ASN A 278 8.67 11.58 11.31
N PRO A 279 8.37 12.07 12.52
CA PRO A 279 9.01 13.29 13.04
C PRO A 279 10.49 13.08 13.43
N ASP A 280 10.92 11.81 13.61
CA ASP A 280 12.31 11.55 13.97
C ASP A 280 13.23 11.82 12.76
N GLY A 281 14.06 12.87 12.91
CA GLY A 281 14.94 13.35 11.84
C GLY A 281 14.26 14.22 10.77
N PHE A 282 12.98 14.54 10.93
CA PHE A 282 12.27 15.51 10.11
C PHE A 282 12.42 16.91 10.69
N ASP A 283 12.89 17.84 9.88
CA ASP A 283 13.00 19.26 10.20
C ASP A 283 12.90 20.03 8.88
N TRP A 284 11.78 20.72 8.68
CA TRP A 284 11.51 21.46 7.46
C TRP A 284 11.51 22.95 7.73
N GLU A 285 12.47 23.68 7.15
CA GLU A 285 12.49 25.12 7.21
C GLU A 285 11.40 25.70 6.31
N LEU A 286 10.52 26.52 6.89
CA LEU A 286 9.40 27.16 6.21
C LEU A 286 9.59 28.67 6.20
N GLU A 287 10.05 29.20 5.07
CA GLU A 287 10.28 30.62 4.86
C GLU A 287 8.96 31.42 4.77
N PRO A 288 8.98 32.73 5.05
CA PRO A 288 7.82 33.59 4.81
C PRO A 288 7.33 33.52 3.35
N GLY A 289 6.03 33.25 3.20
CA GLY A 289 5.37 33.04 1.91
C GLY A 289 5.39 31.59 1.39
N GLU A 290 6.18 30.70 1.99
CA GLU A 290 6.18 29.28 1.62
C GLU A 290 5.04 28.50 2.28
N SER A 291 4.78 27.31 1.73
CA SER A 291 3.82 26.37 2.27
C SER A 291 4.37 24.94 2.22
N PHE A 292 3.98 24.13 3.22
CA PHE A 292 4.24 22.71 3.28
C PHE A 292 2.92 21.94 3.18
N GLN A 293 2.84 20.99 2.24
CA GLN A 293 1.69 20.10 2.08
C GLN A 293 2.03 18.73 2.66
N THR A 294 1.27 18.25 3.63
CA THR A 294 1.42 16.87 4.12
C THR A 294 0.89 15.87 3.09
N PRO A 295 1.46 14.66 3.00
CA PRO A 295 0.85 13.56 2.25
C PRO A 295 -0.55 13.25 2.76
N GLU A 296 -1.34 12.50 1.98
CA GLU A 296 -2.72 12.17 2.33
C GLU A 296 -2.81 10.94 3.23
N ALA A 297 -3.67 10.99 4.24
CA ALA A 297 -4.10 9.83 5.03
C ALA A 297 -5.56 9.50 4.71
N VAL A 298 -5.90 8.21 4.66
CA VAL A 298 -7.26 7.72 4.41
C VAL A 298 -7.71 6.88 5.60
N MET A 299 -8.90 7.20 6.13
CA MET A 299 -9.60 6.41 7.14
C MET A 299 -10.78 5.70 6.51
N VAL A 300 -10.97 4.43 6.82
CA VAL A 300 -12.13 3.61 6.42
C VAL A 300 -12.79 3.03 7.66
N TYR A 301 -14.10 3.20 7.78
CA TYR A 301 -14.91 2.59 8.82
C TYR A 301 -15.76 1.44 8.27
N SER A 302 -15.87 0.35 9.02
CA SER A 302 -16.79 -0.77 8.78
C SER A 302 -17.41 -1.22 10.09
N ASP A 303 -18.68 -1.59 10.08
CA ASP A 303 -19.39 -2.29 11.17
C ASP A 303 -19.70 -3.76 10.79
N ASN A 304 -19.23 -4.22 9.63
CA ASN A 304 -19.40 -5.56 9.09
C ASN A 304 -18.06 -6.31 8.92
N GLY A 305 -17.13 -6.11 9.86
CA GLY A 305 -15.87 -6.82 9.92
C GLY A 305 -14.78 -6.34 8.97
N LEU A 306 -13.68 -7.11 8.94
CA LEU A 306 -12.46 -6.75 8.23
C LEU A 306 -12.59 -6.88 6.70
N ASN A 307 -13.46 -7.76 6.19
CA ASN A 307 -13.67 -7.89 4.74
C ASN A 307 -14.30 -6.63 4.16
N GLU A 308 -15.35 -6.06 4.76
CA GLU A 308 -15.96 -4.83 4.25
C GLU A 308 -14.99 -3.63 4.33
N MET A 309 -14.23 -3.52 5.42
CA MET A 309 -13.17 -2.51 5.52
C MET A 309 -12.16 -2.65 4.37
N SER A 310 -11.62 -3.85 4.14
CA SER A 310 -10.67 -4.13 3.07
C SER A 310 -11.26 -3.89 1.68
N GLN A 311 -12.49 -4.33 1.43
CA GLN A 311 -13.19 -4.12 0.16
C GLN A 311 -13.41 -2.64 -0.13
N THR A 312 -13.63 -1.83 0.90
CA THR A 312 -13.71 -0.37 0.75
C THR A 312 -12.37 0.21 0.29
N PHE A 313 -11.23 -0.20 0.90
CA PHE A 313 -9.90 0.18 0.42
C PHE A 313 -9.62 -0.35 -0.99
N HIS A 314 -9.95 -1.63 -1.28
CA HIS A 314 -9.74 -2.22 -2.61
C HIS A 314 -10.45 -1.43 -3.71
N LYS A 315 -11.73 -1.14 -3.52
CA LYS A 315 -12.53 -0.35 -4.48
C LYS A 315 -11.97 1.07 -4.64
N LEU A 316 -11.70 1.73 -3.52
CA LEU A 316 -11.17 3.09 -3.51
C LEU A 316 -9.79 3.14 -4.21
N TYR A 317 -8.89 2.22 -3.90
CA TYR A 317 -7.53 2.21 -4.44
C TYR A 317 -7.49 1.74 -5.90
N ALA A 318 -8.28 0.75 -6.28
CA ALA A 318 -8.35 0.32 -7.66
C ALA A 318 -8.96 1.38 -8.59
N LYS A 319 -9.93 2.19 -8.09
CA LYS A 319 -10.69 3.13 -8.93
C LYS A 319 -10.30 4.59 -8.74
N ARG A 320 -9.78 4.97 -7.56
CA ARG A 320 -9.54 6.38 -7.19
C ARG A 320 -8.14 6.65 -6.65
N LEU A 321 -7.22 5.68 -6.71
CA LEU A 321 -5.80 5.86 -6.44
C LEU A 321 -4.96 5.42 -7.65
N ALA A 322 -5.02 4.15 -8.04
CA ALA A 322 -4.43 3.69 -9.30
C ALA A 322 -5.03 4.46 -10.47
N ARG A 323 -4.18 4.87 -11.42
CA ARG A 323 -4.57 5.76 -12.51
C ARG A 323 -4.03 5.31 -13.87
N GLY A 324 -4.40 6.01 -14.92
CA GLY A 324 -3.87 5.83 -16.26
C GLY A 324 -4.45 4.62 -17.00
N TYR A 325 -3.78 4.26 -18.09
CA TYR A 325 -4.25 3.25 -19.05
C TYR A 325 -4.49 1.88 -18.41
N TRP A 326 -3.69 1.49 -17.42
CA TRP A 326 -3.73 0.16 -16.81
C TRP A 326 -4.67 0.04 -15.60
N ARG A 327 -5.28 1.11 -15.14
CA ARG A 327 -6.19 1.08 -13.97
C ARG A 327 -7.27 0.00 -14.08
N ASP A 328 -7.97 -0.04 -15.20
CA ASP A 328 -9.14 -0.91 -15.42
C ASP A 328 -8.85 -2.11 -16.34
N ARG A 329 -7.57 -2.39 -16.62
CA ARG A 329 -7.16 -3.44 -17.56
C ARG A 329 -6.51 -4.61 -16.84
N SER A 330 -6.92 -5.83 -17.21
CA SER A 330 -6.26 -7.04 -16.75
C SER A 330 -4.78 -7.07 -17.17
N ARG A 331 -3.93 -7.53 -16.28
CA ARG A 331 -2.50 -7.60 -16.49
C ARG A 331 -2.15 -8.73 -17.44
N PRO A 332 -1.15 -8.57 -18.32
CA PRO A 332 -0.65 -9.65 -19.18
C PRO A 332 -0.01 -10.76 -18.33
N ILE A 333 -0.15 -12.00 -18.78
CA ILE A 333 0.57 -13.14 -18.19
C ILE A 333 2.01 -13.05 -18.63
N LEU A 334 2.96 -12.95 -17.69
CA LEU A 334 4.37 -12.74 -17.99
C LEU A 334 5.25 -13.96 -17.66
N ASN A 335 6.45 -13.97 -18.27
CA ASN A 335 7.59 -14.76 -17.81
C ASN A 335 8.79 -13.82 -17.59
N ASN A 336 9.28 -13.78 -16.37
CA ASN A 336 10.48 -13.05 -15.98
C ASN A 336 11.68 -14.02 -15.99
N ASN A 337 12.85 -13.59 -16.49
CA ASN A 337 14.02 -14.44 -16.58
C ASN A 337 14.88 -14.50 -15.30
N TRP A 338 14.58 -13.72 -14.25
CA TRP A 338 15.49 -13.61 -13.09
C TRP A 338 15.82 -14.98 -12.49
N GLU A 339 14.85 -15.72 -11.95
CA GLU A 339 15.10 -17.04 -11.37
C GLU A 339 15.51 -18.11 -12.42
N ALA A 340 15.30 -17.85 -13.69
CA ALA A 340 15.71 -18.73 -14.78
C ALA A 340 17.21 -18.65 -15.12
N THR A 341 17.81 -17.44 -15.00
CA THR A 341 19.16 -17.18 -15.50
C THR A 341 20.06 -16.37 -14.59
N TYR A 342 19.47 -15.55 -13.68
CA TYR A 342 20.18 -14.48 -12.99
C TYR A 342 21.03 -13.64 -13.98
N PHE A 343 22.32 -13.40 -13.70
CA PHE A 343 23.24 -12.66 -14.57
C PHE A 343 23.82 -13.51 -15.71
N ASP A 344 23.56 -14.81 -15.77
CA ASP A 344 24.09 -15.71 -16.80
C ASP A 344 23.11 -15.87 -17.96
N PHE A 345 23.12 -14.90 -18.87
CA PHE A 345 22.30 -14.95 -20.08
C PHE A 345 23.04 -14.35 -21.30
N THR A 346 22.57 -14.76 -22.48
CA THR A 346 22.86 -14.17 -23.78
C THR A 346 21.53 -13.91 -24.48
N GLU A 347 21.55 -13.08 -25.52
CA GLU A 347 20.36 -12.77 -26.31
C GLU A 347 19.66 -14.04 -26.83
N ASP A 348 20.44 -15.01 -27.38
CA ASP A 348 19.88 -16.25 -27.90
C ASP A 348 19.24 -17.14 -26.81
N ARG A 349 19.82 -17.16 -25.58
CA ARG A 349 19.24 -17.87 -24.45
C ARG A 349 17.92 -17.25 -24.04
N LEU A 350 17.83 -15.91 -24.00
CA LEU A 350 16.59 -15.20 -23.68
C LEU A 350 15.51 -15.48 -24.72
N VAL A 351 15.84 -15.40 -26.01
CA VAL A 351 14.90 -15.71 -27.10
C VAL A 351 14.45 -17.16 -27.08
N LYS A 352 15.33 -18.11 -26.69
CA LYS A 352 14.93 -19.51 -26.51
C LYS A 352 13.92 -19.68 -25.40
N ILE A 353 14.08 -19.00 -24.25
CA ILE A 353 13.12 -19.01 -23.14
C ILE A 353 11.80 -18.39 -23.61
N ALA A 354 11.85 -17.23 -24.27
CA ALA A 354 10.68 -16.55 -24.79
C ALA A 354 9.88 -17.39 -25.81
N LYS A 355 10.56 -18.12 -26.73
CA LYS A 355 9.89 -19.03 -27.65
C LYS A 355 9.07 -20.10 -26.90
N LYS A 356 9.67 -20.71 -25.88
CA LYS A 356 8.97 -21.72 -25.06
C LYS A 356 7.81 -21.11 -24.27
N ALA A 357 8.00 -19.90 -23.73
CA ALA A 357 6.95 -19.15 -23.05
C ALA A 357 5.76 -18.86 -24.00
N LYS A 358 6.04 -18.45 -25.25
CA LYS A 358 4.99 -18.24 -26.26
C LYS A 358 4.24 -19.52 -26.62
N GLU A 359 4.94 -20.64 -26.79
CA GLU A 359 4.32 -21.96 -27.04
C GLU A 359 3.34 -22.34 -25.94
N CYS A 360 3.58 -21.94 -24.70
CA CYS A 360 2.67 -22.14 -23.56
C CYS A 360 1.52 -21.13 -23.53
N GLY A 361 1.61 -20.01 -24.27
CA GLY A 361 0.56 -18.98 -24.35
C GLY A 361 0.80 -17.75 -23.48
N ILE A 362 2.03 -17.57 -22.97
CA ILE A 362 2.46 -16.37 -22.22
C ILE A 362 2.43 -15.14 -23.16
N GLU A 363 2.12 -13.98 -22.60
CA GLU A 363 1.82 -12.76 -23.34
C GLU A 363 2.95 -11.71 -23.28
N LEU A 364 3.76 -11.74 -22.20
CA LEU A 364 4.82 -10.76 -21.94
C LEU A 364 6.09 -11.48 -21.48
N PHE A 365 7.23 -11.11 -22.07
CA PHE A 365 8.56 -11.54 -21.64
C PHE A 365 9.30 -10.37 -20.99
N VAL A 366 9.81 -10.54 -19.77
CA VAL A 366 10.50 -9.50 -19.00
C VAL A 366 11.98 -9.85 -18.87
N LEU A 367 12.83 -8.96 -19.35
CA LEU A 367 14.28 -8.99 -19.11
C LEU A 367 14.58 -8.28 -17.79
N ASP A 368 15.01 -9.03 -16.79
CA ASP A 368 15.39 -8.56 -15.47
C ASP A 368 16.84 -8.01 -15.43
N ASP A 369 17.45 -7.84 -14.26
CA ASP A 369 18.76 -7.23 -14.02
C ASP A 369 19.90 -7.85 -14.85
N GLY A 370 20.89 -7.03 -15.27
CA GLY A 370 22.13 -7.49 -15.90
C GLY A 370 22.32 -7.12 -17.37
N TRP A 371 21.42 -6.37 -18.01
CA TRP A 371 21.45 -6.06 -19.44
C TRP A 371 22.33 -4.85 -19.81
N PHE A 372 22.77 -4.03 -18.83
CA PHE A 372 23.40 -2.72 -19.04
C PHE A 372 24.83 -2.64 -18.51
N GLY A 373 25.61 -1.69 -19.01
CA GLY A 373 26.95 -1.36 -18.53
C GLY A 373 27.87 -2.58 -18.41
N ASN A 374 28.59 -2.66 -17.31
CA ASN A 374 29.42 -3.82 -16.95
C ASN A 374 28.75 -4.72 -15.88
N ARG A 375 27.44 -4.76 -15.86
CA ARG A 375 26.61 -5.44 -14.86
C ARG A 375 26.58 -6.96 -15.06
N ARG A 376 27.51 -7.67 -14.43
CA ARG A 376 27.58 -9.16 -14.41
C ARG A 376 27.42 -9.74 -13.01
N SER A 377 27.24 -8.86 -12.04
CA SER A 377 26.95 -9.14 -10.64
C SER A 377 26.39 -7.86 -10.01
N ASP A 378 25.98 -7.91 -8.77
CA ASP A 378 25.51 -6.76 -7.99
C ASP A 378 26.60 -5.72 -7.66
N ARG A 379 27.87 -5.98 -8.03
CA ARG A 379 29.03 -5.15 -7.64
C ARG A 379 29.32 -3.97 -8.56
N ALA A 380 28.79 -3.98 -9.78
CA ALA A 380 29.13 -3.00 -10.81
C ALA A 380 27.93 -2.63 -11.70
N GLY A 381 28.05 -1.49 -12.39
CA GLY A 381 27.20 -1.11 -13.51
C GLY A 381 25.97 -0.30 -13.18
N LEU A 382 25.42 -0.31 -11.95
CA LEU A 382 24.26 0.55 -11.61
C LEU A 382 24.61 2.03 -11.83
N GLY A 383 23.69 2.74 -12.49
CA GLY A 383 23.88 4.10 -12.96
C GLY A 383 24.22 4.22 -14.44
N ASP A 384 24.80 3.17 -15.05
CA ASP A 384 25.19 3.15 -16.46
C ASP A 384 24.07 2.54 -17.32
N TRP A 385 22.98 3.25 -17.54
CA TRP A 385 21.81 2.78 -18.30
C TRP A 385 22.06 2.72 -19.80
N ILE A 386 23.12 1.99 -20.20
CA ILE A 386 23.54 1.79 -21.59
C ILE A 386 23.65 0.28 -21.83
N VAL A 387 22.98 -0.22 -22.86
CA VAL A 387 22.95 -1.66 -23.18
C VAL A 387 24.35 -2.25 -23.34
N ASN A 388 24.55 -3.44 -22.75
CA ASN A 388 25.77 -4.21 -22.93
C ASN A 388 25.70 -5.01 -24.27
N LYS A 389 26.27 -4.46 -25.31
CA LYS A 389 26.26 -5.08 -26.67
C LYS A 389 27.06 -6.38 -26.80
N LYS A 390 27.84 -6.77 -25.77
CA LYS A 390 28.46 -8.10 -25.75
C LYS A 390 27.46 -9.20 -25.37
N LEU A 391 26.45 -8.84 -24.55
CA LEU A 391 25.38 -9.73 -24.14
C LEU A 391 24.19 -9.70 -25.07
N LEU A 392 23.86 -8.49 -25.54
CA LEU A 392 22.76 -8.18 -26.43
C LEU A 392 23.31 -7.49 -27.68
N PRO A 393 23.85 -8.26 -28.65
CA PRO A 393 24.51 -7.69 -29.83
C PRO A 393 23.61 -6.77 -30.67
N ASN A 394 22.31 -7.05 -30.70
CA ASN A 394 21.32 -6.25 -31.43
C ASN A 394 20.72 -5.10 -30.60
N GLY A 395 21.21 -4.89 -29.38
CA GLY A 395 20.65 -3.88 -28.45
C GLY A 395 19.34 -4.30 -27.80
N ILE A 396 18.77 -3.40 -27.00
CA ILE A 396 17.43 -3.61 -26.43
C ILE A 396 16.38 -3.57 -27.54
N GLU A 397 16.55 -2.69 -28.51
CA GLU A 397 15.69 -2.53 -29.67
C GLU A 397 15.54 -3.84 -30.43
N GLY A 398 16.68 -4.46 -30.81
CA GLY A 398 16.68 -5.70 -31.58
C GLY A 398 16.17 -6.90 -30.78
N LEU A 399 16.43 -6.97 -29.47
CA LEU A 399 15.82 -7.98 -28.62
C LEU A 399 14.30 -7.80 -28.53
N ALA A 400 13.82 -6.56 -28.32
CA ALA A 400 12.39 -6.24 -28.27
C ALA A 400 11.68 -6.62 -29.57
N GLU A 401 12.29 -6.33 -30.73
CA GLU A 401 11.78 -6.75 -32.06
C GLU A 401 11.68 -8.27 -32.18
N ARG A 402 12.72 -9.02 -31.80
CA ARG A 402 12.70 -10.50 -31.80
C ARG A 402 11.59 -11.08 -30.90
N ILE A 403 11.29 -10.45 -29.76
CA ILE A 403 10.20 -10.85 -28.86
C ILE A 403 8.84 -10.52 -29.50
N GLU A 404 8.72 -9.32 -30.10
CA GLU A 404 7.50 -8.91 -30.81
C GLU A 404 7.18 -9.82 -32.02
N GLU A 405 8.18 -10.23 -32.77
CA GLU A 405 8.05 -11.20 -33.86
C GLU A 405 7.48 -12.56 -33.42
N LEU A 406 7.68 -12.93 -32.14
CA LEU A 406 7.04 -14.09 -31.54
C LEU A 406 5.56 -13.79 -31.17
N GLY A 407 5.10 -12.55 -31.31
CA GLY A 407 3.77 -12.09 -30.92
C GLY A 407 3.63 -11.94 -29.40
N MET A 408 4.68 -11.54 -28.70
CA MET A 408 4.72 -11.24 -27.26
C MET A 408 5.07 -9.77 -27.03
N GLN A 409 4.64 -9.25 -25.90
CA GLN A 409 5.10 -7.96 -25.38
C GLN A 409 6.49 -8.12 -24.76
N PHE A 410 7.24 -7.01 -24.69
CA PHE A 410 8.56 -6.98 -24.06
C PHE A 410 8.56 -6.03 -22.87
N GLY A 411 9.19 -6.47 -21.78
CA GLY A 411 9.37 -5.72 -20.53
C GLY A 411 10.84 -5.63 -20.12
N LEU A 412 11.16 -4.61 -19.33
CA LEU A 412 12.52 -4.33 -18.90
C LEU A 412 12.56 -3.98 -17.41
N TRP A 413 13.60 -4.44 -16.70
CA TRP A 413 13.92 -4.07 -15.32
C TRP A 413 14.83 -2.84 -15.28
N ILE A 414 14.59 -1.94 -14.32
CA ILE A 414 15.45 -0.80 -14.01
C ILE A 414 15.55 -0.60 -12.48
N GLU A 415 16.67 -0.02 -12.02
CA GLU A 415 16.90 0.40 -10.64
C GLU A 415 17.51 1.82 -10.62
N PRO A 416 16.73 2.85 -10.99
CA PRO A 416 17.26 4.16 -11.34
C PRO A 416 17.73 5.01 -10.17
N GLU A 417 17.38 4.64 -8.94
CA GLU A 417 17.72 5.35 -7.70
C GLU A 417 19.07 4.96 -7.12
N MET A 418 19.66 3.87 -7.63
CA MET A 418 20.88 3.27 -7.08
C MET A 418 22.05 3.40 -8.02
N ILE A 419 23.27 3.40 -7.46
CA ILE A 419 24.53 3.50 -8.18
C ILE A 419 25.59 2.61 -7.53
N ASN A 420 26.46 1.99 -8.37
CA ASN A 420 27.68 1.35 -7.88
C ASN A 420 28.87 2.31 -7.97
N LYS A 421 29.83 2.22 -7.08
CA LYS A 421 31.13 2.93 -7.23
C LYS A 421 31.89 2.46 -8.47
N ASP A 422 31.71 1.21 -8.88
CA ASP A 422 32.19 0.70 -10.16
C ASP A 422 31.13 0.94 -11.26
N SER A 423 30.91 2.20 -11.58
CA SER A 423 30.11 2.67 -12.71
C SER A 423 30.77 3.90 -13.35
N ASN A 424 30.47 4.18 -14.60
CA ASN A 424 30.96 5.38 -15.27
C ASN A 424 30.30 6.63 -14.68
N LEU A 425 29.02 6.55 -14.33
CA LEU A 425 28.30 7.65 -13.70
C LEU A 425 28.97 8.06 -12.37
N TYR A 426 29.30 7.12 -11.50
CA TYR A 426 29.97 7.44 -10.24
C TYR A 426 31.37 8.05 -10.46
N ARG A 427 32.14 7.56 -11.44
CA ARG A 427 33.47 8.13 -11.78
C ARG A 427 33.36 9.57 -12.28
N GLN A 428 32.29 9.93 -12.95
CA GLN A 428 32.01 11.29 -13.45
C GLN A 428 31.45 12.21 -12.36
N HIS A 429 30.58 11.67 -11.51
CA HIS A 429 29.82 12.40 -10.50
C HIS A 429 29.82 11.69 -9.13
N PRO A 430 30.99 11.61 -8.46
CA PRO A 430 31.06 10.97 -7.13
C PRO A 430 30.29 11.73 -6.05
N ASP A 431 29.94 12.99 -6.32
CA ASP A 431 29.15 13.88 -5.48
C ASP A 431 27.63 13.69 -5.62
N TRP A 432 27.17 12.79 -6.47
CA TRP A 432 25.73 12.57 -6.72
C TRP A 432 25.08 11.56 -5.77
N ILE A 433 25.84 10.96 -4.85
CA ILE A 433 25.28 10.08 -3.83
C ILE A 433 24.92 10.85 -2.56
N LEU A 434 23.93 10.33 -1.81
CA LEU A 434 23.71 10.75 -0.42
C LEU A 434 24.93 10.32 0.40
N GLN A 435 25.66 11.28 0.99
CA GLN A 435 26.90 11.03 1.74
C GLN A 435 27.22 12.16 2.71
N THR A 436 27.73 11.82 3.87
CA THR A 436 28.21 12.81 4.85
C THR A 436 29.71 13.04 4.67
N PRO A 437 30.17 14.26 4.35
CA PRO A 437 31.61 14.55 4.17
C PRO A 437 32.46 14.12 5.35
N GLY A 438 33.56 13.41 5.07
CA GLY A 438 34.51 12.92 6.09
C GLY A 438 34.02 11.68 6.86
N ARG A 439 32.90 11.09 6.50
CA ARG A 439 32.43 9.81 7.03
C ARG A 439 32.59 8.70 5.99
N THR A 440 32.65 7.45 6.46
CA THR A 440 32.62 6.29 5.57
C THR A 440 31.19 6.04 5.09
N ASP A 441 31.00 5.92 3.77
CA ASP A 441 29.72 5.59 3.20
C ASP A 441 29.39 4.11 3.44
N SER A 442 28.21 3.81 3.95
CA SER A 442 27.72 2.45 3.99
C SER A 442 27.13 2.02 2.64
N HIS A 443 27.03 0.73 2.40
CA HIS A 443 26.39 0.19 1.21
C HIS A 443 25.58 -1.07 1.53
N GLY A 444 24.51 -1.31 0.79
CA GLY A 444 23.80 -2.59 0.70
C GLY A 444 24.02 -3.16 -0.69
N ARG A 445 24.39 -4.44 -0.83
CA ARG A 445 24.65 -5.07 -2.14
C ARG A 445 25.62 -4.26 -3.04
N TYR A 446 26.62 -3.61 -2.46
CA TYR A 446 27.55 -2.69 -3.16
C TYR A 446 26.88 -1.47 -3.79
N GLN A 447 25.64 -1.16 -3.41
CA GLN A 447 24.88 -0.03 -3.93
C GLN A 447 24.95 1.18 -2.99
N TYR A 448 24.92 2.35 -3.59
CA TYR A 448 24.81 3.67 -2.98
C TYR A 448 23.57 4.36 -3.54
N VAL A 449 23.03 5.31 -2.79
CA VAL A 449 21.77 5.99 -3.14
C VAL A 449 22.09 7.29 -3.87
N LEU A 450 21.55 7.50 -5.06
CA LEU A 450 21.59 8.77 -5.76
C LEU A 450 20.77 9.82 -4.99
N ASP A 451 21.27 11.04 -4.94
CA ASP A 451 20.64 12.15 -4.23
C ASP A 451 19.46 12.72 -5.04
N PHE A 452 18.31 12.03 -5.01
CA PHE A 452 17.09 12.47 -5.71
C PHE A 452 16.42 13.71 -5.07
N SER A 453 16.98 14.26 -3.99
CA SER A 453 16.60 15.60 -3.54
C SER A 453 17.05 16.70 -4.52
N ARG A 454 18.01 16.38 -5.42
CA ARG A 454 18.61 17.27 -6.42
C ARG A 454 17.96 17.06 -7.78
N ARG A 455 17.36 18.11 -8.31
CA ARG A 455 16.62 18.06 -9.57
C ARG A 455 17.48 17.65 -10.78
N GLU A 456 18.73 18.10 -10.84
CA GLU A 456 19.63 17.77 -11.96
C GLU A 456 19.91 16.27 -12.04
N ILE A 457 19.90 15.54 -10.93
CA ILE A 457 20.09 14.09 -10.91
C ILE A 457 18.84 13.39 -11.42
N VAL A 458 17.66 13.81 -10.97
CA VAL A 458 16.37 13.32 -11.46
C VAL A 458 16.23 13.57 -12.97
N ASP A 459 16.61 14.77 -13.45
CA ASP A 459 16.57 15.13 -14.88
C ASP A 459 17.52 14.28 -15.71
N TYR A 460 18.72 13.97 -15.21
CA TYR A 460 19.65 13.07 -15.88
C TYR A 460 19.07 11.65 -16.02
N ILE A 461 18.60 11.07 -14.93
CA ILE A 461 18.03 9.71 -14.93
C ILE A 461 16.78 9.64 -15.81
N TYR A 462 15.91 10.65 -15.73
CA TYR A 462 14.75 10.75 -16.62
C TYR A 462 15.19 10.69 -18.10
N THR A 463 16.19 11.49 -18.49
CA THR A 463 16.67 11.55 -19.87
C THR A 463 17.17 10.18 -20.34
N MET A 464 17.90 9.46 -19.48
CA MET A 464 18.43 8.13 -19.82
C MET A 464 17.31 7.10 -20.00
N ILE A 465 16.36 7.04 -19.08
CA ILE A 465 15.25 6.07 -19.13
C ILE A 465 14.27 6.40 -20.26
N ALA A 466 13.89 7.67 -20.41
CA ALA A 466 13.01 8.11 -21.49
C ALA A 466 13.57 7.78 -22.87
N LYS A 467 14.90 7.93 -23.05
CA LYS A 467 15.58 7.52 -24.29
C LYS A 467 15.39 6.04 -24.58
N ILE A 468 15.61 5.16 -23.60
CA ILE A 468 15.45 3.71 -23.75
C ILE A 468 14.00 3.37 -24.13
N LEU A 469 13.03 3.98 -23.45
CA LEU A 469 11.60 3.77 -23.72
C LEU A 469 11.16 4.29 -25.11
N SER A 470 11.85 5.30 -25.63
CA SER A 470 11.58 5.88 -26.96
C SER A 470 12.21 5.07 -28.10
N GLU A 471 13.37 4.43 -27.86
CA GLU A 471 14.14 3.70 -28.86
C GLU A 471 13.69 2.24 -29.02
N ALA A 472 13.11 1.63 -27.97
CA ALA A 472 12.70 0.23 -27.98
C ALA A 472 11.19 0.07 -27.67
N LYS A 473 10.55 -0.95 -28.27
CA LYS A 473 9.13 -1.28 -28.01
C LYS A 473 8.96 -1.96 -26.66
N ILE A 474 9.01 -1.18 -25.58
CA ILE A 474 8.86 -1.64 -24.21
C ILE A 474 7.42 -1.34 -23.75
N SER A 475 6.73 -2.35 -23.27
CA SER A 475 5.33 -2.25 -22.78
C SER A 475 5.22 -2.43 -21.26
N TYR A 476 6.32 -2.80 -20.59
CA TYR A 476 6.36 -3.06 -19.16
C TYR A 476 7.71 -2.65 -18.58
N ILE A 477 7.69 -2.00 -17.42
CA ILE A 477 8.86 -1.68 -16.62
C ILE A 477 8.70 -2.24 -15.21
N LYS A 478 9.67 -3.06 -14.75
CA LYS A 478 9.87 -3.40 -13.34
C LYS A 478 10.88 -2.41 -12.76
N TRP A 479 10.40 -1.48 -11.93
CA TRP A 479 11.23 -0.48 -11.27
C TRP A 479 11.58 -0.94 -9.87
N ASP A 480 12.85 -1.24 -9.65
CA ASP A 480 13.37 -1.77 -8.39
C ASP A 480 14.12 -0.72 -7.56
N MET A 481 14.27 -1.02 -6.27
CA MET A 481 15.08 -0.29 -5.31
C MET A 481 15.60 -1.29 -4.25
N ASN A 482 16.89 -1.66 -4.32
CA ASN A 482 17.41 -2.77 -3.51
C ASN A 482 18.22 -2.32 -2.29
N ARG A 483 18.03 -1.11 -1.84
CA ARG A 483 18.72 -0.57 -0.67
C ARG A 483 17.90 0.46 0.10
N SER A 484 17.86 0.34 1.44
CA SER A 484 17.38 1.40 2.33
C SER A 484 18.38 2.56 2.42
N ILE A 485 17.91 3.77 2.73
CA ILE A 485 18.74 4.95 2.95
C ILE A 485 19.19 4.97 4.41
N THR A 486 20.48 5.03 4.65
CA THR A 486 21.10 5.07 5.98
C THR A 486 21.67 6.45 6.30
N GLU A 487 22.69 6.88 5.58
CA GLU A 487 23.30 8.20 5.73
C GLU A 487 22.59 9.21 4.85
N CYS A 488 21.46 9.73 5.32
CA CYS A 488 20.66 10.72 4.57
C CYS A 488 21.21 12.13 4.77
N TYR A 489 22.22 12.48 3.99
CA TYR A 489 22.82 13.81 3.96
C TYR A 489 23.10 14.21 2.52
N SER A 490 22.67 15.41 2.13
CA SER A 490 22.94 15.97 0.81
C SER A 490 23.95 17.11 0.91
N ILE A 491 25.03 17.02 0.15
CA ILE A 491 26.04 18.09 0.09
C ILE A 491 25.54 19.36 -0.64
N ALA A 492 24.39 19.27 -1.32
CA ALA A 492 23.79 20.38 -2.04
C ALA A 492 22.96 21.33 -1.16
N TYR A 493 22.64 20.91 0.06
CA TYR A 493 21.81 21.69 0.98
C TYR A 493 22.58 22.15 2.21
N PRO A 494 22.26 23.35 2.75
CA PRO A 494 22.86 23.84 3.98
C PRO A 494 22.40 23.03 5.21
N ALA A 495 23.06 23.27 6.35
CA ALA A 495 22.82 22.50 7.59
C ALA A 495 21.36 22.57 8.06
N GLU A 496 20.74 23.73 7.91
CA GLU A 496 19.36 24.01 8.34
C GLU A 496 18.33 23.19 7.57
N ARG A 497 18.66 22.71 6.35
CA ARG A 497 17.76 21.95 5.48
C ARG A 497 18.07 20.45 5.40
N GLN A 498 18.97 19.94 6.21
CA GLN A 498 19.31 18.52 6.17
C GLN A 498 18.17 17.61 6.65
N GLY A 499 17.32 18.06 7.56
CA GLY A 499 16.11 17.35 7.99
C GLY A 499 15.01 17.22 6.92
N GLU A 500 15.15 17.90 5.78
CA GLU A 500 14.22 17.83 4.65
C GLU A 500 14.56 16.71 3.67
N ILE A 501 15.77 16.18 3.68
CA ILE A 501 16.34 15.37 2.59
C ILE A 501 15.55 14.08 2.34
N PHE A 502 15.13 13.37 3.38
CA PHE A 502 14.29 12.17 3.21
C PHE A 502 12.99 12.48 2.44
N HIS A 503 12.33 13.57 2.79
CA HIS A 503 11.09 13.94 2.12
C HIS A 503 11.36 14.46 0.70
N ARG A 504 12.38 15.30 0.50
CA ARG A 504 12.79 15.78 -0.82
C ARG A 504 13.19 14.67 -1.77
N TYR A 505 13.86 13.63 -1.26
CA TYR A 505 14.20 12.43 -2.02
C TYR A 505 12.94 11.75 -2.58
N ILE A 506 11.92 11.54 -1.75
CA ILE A 506 10.64 10.94 -2.16
C ILE A 506 9.90 11.83 -3.18
N LEU A 507 9.94 13.14 -3.01
CA LEU A 507 9.38 14.06 -4.03
C LEU A 507 10.11 13.94 -5.37
N GLY A 508 11.43 13.72 -5.37
CA GLY A 508 12.21 13.44 -6.58
C GLY A 508 11.82 12.11 -7.23
N VAL A 509 11.58 11.06 -6.44
CA VAL A 509 11.06 9.77 -6.94
C VAL A 509 9.69 9.96 -7.58
N TYR A 510 8.79 10.70 -6.94
CA TYR A 510 7.47 10.99 -7.48
C TYR A 510 7.52 11.82 -8.76
N ASP A 511 8.41 12.81 -8.85
CA ASP A 511 8.61 13.60 -10.07
C ASP A 511 9.05 12.72 -11.25
N LEU A 512 10.01 11.82 -11.01
CA LEU A 512 10.48 10.89 -12.03
C LEU A 512 9.36 9.95 -12.52
N TYR A 513 8.58 9.36 -11.60
CA TYR A 513 7.43 8.53 -11.95
C TYR A 513 6.36 9.31 -12.70
N GLU A 514 6.01 10.54 -12.23
CA GLU A 514 5.00 11.39 -12.88
C GLU A 514 5.36 11.67 -14.33
N ARG A 515 6.62 12.03 -14.58
CA ARG A 515 7.12 12.35 -15.93
C ARG A 515 7.11 11.12 -16.84
N LEU A 516 7.65 9.99 -16.37
CA LEU A 516 7.71 8.76 -17.17
C LEU A 516 6.32 8.19 -17.47
N THR A 517 5.43 8.15 -16.47
CA THR A 517 4.06 7.64 -16.67
C THR A 517 3.20 8.56 -17.54
N SER A 518 3.47 9.86 -17.53
CA SER A 518 2.79 10.84 -18.39
C SER A 518 3.27 10.76 -19.85
N GLU A 519 4.57 10.60 -20.07
CA GLU A 519 5.14 10.50 -21.41
C GLU A 519 4.90 9.12 -22.06
N PHE A 520 4.91 8.04 -21.25
CA PHE A 520 4.72 6.67 -21.70
C PHE A 520 3.47 6.02 -21.07
N PRO A 521 2.25 6.55 -21.29
CA PRO A 521 1.05 6.17 -20.54
C PRO A 521 0.59 4.72 -20.79
N LYS A 522 1.06 4.05 -21.83
CA LYS A 522 0.75 2.66 -22.17
C LYS A 522 1.74 1.65 -21.58
N VAL A 523 2.87 2.11 -21.06
CA VAL A 523 3.81 1.24 -20.35
C VAL A 523 3.24 0.88 -18.99
N LEU A 524 3.20 -0.40 -18.68
CA LEU A 524 2.81 -0.90 -17.36
C LEU A 524 4.03 -0.83 -16.43
N PHE A 525 3.95 0.04 -15.43
CA PHE A 525 4.97 0.10 -14.39
C PHE A 525 4.59 -0.84 -13.24
N GLU A 526 5.56 -1.65 -12.80
CA GLU A 526 5.50 -2.42 -11.57
C GLU A 526 6.54 -1.87 -10.60
N SER A 527 6.12 -1.47 -9.40
CA SER A 527 7.05 -1.07 -8.35
C SER A 527 7.62 -2.29 -7.64
N CYS A 528 8.93 -2.28 -7.43
CA CYS A 528 9.66 -3.27 -6.66
C CYS A 528 10.62 -2.54 -5.71
N ALA A 529 10.93 -3.14 -4.57
CA ALA A 529 12.00 -2.67 -3.69
C ALA A 529 12.51 -3.86 -2.88
N SER A 530 13.40 -4.68 -3.49
CA SER A 530 13.73 -6.01 -2.99
C SER A 530 12.42 -6.76 -2.62
N GLY A 531 11.53 -6.94 -3.58
CA GLY A 531 10.18 -7.39 -3.31
C GLY A 531 9.28 -6.25 -2.79
N GLY A 532 8.63 -6.49 -1.66
CA GLY A 532 7.59 -5.64 -1.09
C GLY A 532 8.04 -4.50 -0.19
N GLY A 533 9.32 -4.09 -0.24
CA GLY A 533 9.87 -3.05 0.65
C GLY A 533 9.30 -1.65 0.43
N ARG A 534 8.64 -1.42 -0.69
CA ARG A 534 7.95 -0.16 -1.01
C ARG A 534 6.58 -0.45 -1.64
N PHE A 535 5.92 -1.50 -1.16
CA PHE A 535 4.56 -1.83 -1.55
C PHE A 535 3.59 -1.02 -0.70
N ASP A 536 3.28 0.19 -1.17
CA ASP A 536 2.50 1.20 -0.44
C ASP A 536 1.56 1.97 -1.38
N PRO A 537 0.59 2.73 -0.84
CA PRO A 537 -0.37 3.44 -1.68
C PRO A 537 0.25 4.61 -2.45
N GLY A 538 1.39 5.15 -2.00
CA GLY A 538 2.11 6.19 -2.76
C GLY A 538 2.63 5.66 -4.09
N MET A 539 3.23 4.46 -4.08
CA MET A 539 3.66 3.79 -5.33
C MET A 539 2.47 3.36 -6.18
N LEU A 540 1.38 2.86 -5.57
CA LEU A 540 0.20 2.41 -6.31
C LEU A 540 -0.45 3.51 -7.17
N TYR A 541 -0.28 4.76 -6.79
CA TYR A 541 -0.75 5.91 -7.58
C TYR A 541 -0.08 6.00 -8.95
N TYR A 542 1.21 5.63 -9.06
CA TYR A 542 1.99 5.68 -10.29
C TYR A 542 2.09 4.33 -10.99
N ALA A 543 2.35 3.28 -10.22
CA ALA A 543 2.51 1.91 -10.66
C ALA A 543 1.31 1.08 -10.18
N PRO A 544 0.35 0.73 -11.06
CA PRO A 544 -0.91 0.10 -10.64
C PRO A 544 -0.74 -1.35 -10.17
N GLN A 545 0.47 -1.86 -10.12
CA GLN A 545 0.88 -3.11 -9.48
C GLN A 545 2.27 -2.97 -8.86
N GLY A 546 2.58 -3.85 -7.90
CA GLY A 546 3.89 -3.97 -7.27
C GLY A 546 4.31 -5.42 -7.12
N TRP A 547 5.62 -5.68 -7.13
CA TRP A 547 6.16 -6.97 -6.76
C TRP A 547 5.93 -7.20 -5.26
N THR A 548 5.10 -8.17 -4.94
CA THR A 548 4.55 -8.32 -3.59
C THR A 548 5.61 -8.79 -2.60
N SER A 549 6.52 -9.65 -3.03
CA SER A 549 7.65 -10.18 -2.25
C SER A 549 8.64 -10.91 -3.17
N ASP A 550 9.93 -10.85 -2.84
CA ASP A 550 10.95 -11.70 -3.45
C ASP A 550 10.79 -13.18 -3.05
N ASP A 551 10.04 -13.47 -2.00
CA ASP A 551 9.67 -14.85 -1.70
C ASP A 551 8.58 -15.30 -2.68
N SER A 552 8.99 -16.15 -3.62
CA SER A 552 8.13 -16.74 -4.64
C SER A 552 7.55 -18.11 -4.22
N ASP A 553 7.86 -18.59 -3.01
CA ASP A 553 7.31 -19.83 -2.48
C ASP A 553 5.79 -19.74 -2.26
N ALA A 554 5.04 -20.69 -2.83
CA ALA A 554 3.58 -20.68 -2.77
C ALA A 554 3.00 -20.65 -1.34
N ILE A 555 3.66 -21.31 -0.39
CA ILE A 555 3.17 -21.43 0.98
C ILE A 555 3.41 -20.14 1.78
N GLU A 556 4.60 -19.54 1.63
CA GLU A 556 4.87 -18.22 2.25
C GLU A 556 4.00 -17.13 1.61
N ARG A 557 3.73 -17.22 0.29
CA ARG A 557 2.82 -16.30 -0.41
C ARG A 557 1.39 -16.31 0.14
N LEU A 558 0.91 -17.42 0.70
CA LEU A 558 -0.40 -17.43 1.36
C LEU A 558 -0.48 -16.39 2.49
N LYS A 559 0.59 -16.30 3.32
CA LYS A 559 0.66 -15.34 4.42
C LYS A 559 0.85 -13.91 3.91
N ILE A 560 1.78 -13.73 2.96
CA ILE A 560 2.13 -12.43 2.39
C ILE A 560 0.92 -11.83 1.64
N GLN A 561 0.24 -12.60 0.79
CA GLN A 561 -0.91 -12.14 0.02
C GLN A 561 -2.15 -11.92 0.91
N TYR A 562 -2.35 -12.77 1.94
CA TYR A 562 -3.41 -12.56 2.91
C TYR A 562 -3.25 -11.22 3.65
N GLY A 563 -2.05 -10.95 4.19
CA GLY A 563 -1.78 -9.69 4.86
C GLY A 563 -1.87 -8.49 3.89
N THR A 564 -1.33 -8.62 2.68
CA THR A 564 -1.42 -7.58 1.65
C THR A 564 -2.88 -7.24 1.32
N SER A 565 -3.76 -8.24 1.25
CA SER A 565 -5.20 -8.05 0.97
C SER A 565 -5.97 -7.31 2.07
N MET A 566 -5.36 -7.02 3.22
CA MET A 566 -6.01 -6.18 4.24
C MET A 566 -6.27 -4.75 3.74
N CYS A 567 -5.39 -4.24 2.88
CA CYS A 567 -5.49 -2.88 2.33
C CYS A 567 -5.53 -2.84 0.80
N TYR A 568 -4.81 -3.72 0.11
CA TYR A 568 -4.51 -3.59 -1.31
C TYR A 568 -5.34 -4.52 -2.18
N PRO A 569 -5.84 -4.05 -3.35
CA PRO A 569 -6.61 -4.88 -4.28
C PRO A 569 -5.74 -5.96 -4.94
N ILE A 570 -6.35 -7.08 -5.31
CA ILE A 570 -5.67 -8.22 -5.98
C ILE A 570 -4.96 -7.78 -7.28
N SER A 571 -5.54 -6.84 -8.03
CA SER A 571 -4.95 -6.29 -9.26
C SER A 571 -3.60 -5.59 -9.06
N SER A 572 -3.22 -5.29 -7.82
CA SER A 572 -1.94 -4.66 -7.48
C SER A 572 -0.84 -5.63 -7.06
N MET A 573 -1.15 -6.90 -6.84
CA MET A 573 -0.23 -7.88 -6.26
C MET A 573 0.46 -8.73 -7.31
N GLY A 574 1.75 -8.49 -7.59
CA GLY A 574 2.58 -9.38 -8.41
C GLY A 574 2.71 -10.77 -7.77
N SER A 575 2.34 -11.83 -8.51
CA SER A 575 2.35 -13.20 -8.01
C SER A 575 2.71 -14.18 -9.11
N HIS A 576 3.85 -14.89 -8.94
CA HIS A 576 4.41 -15.74 -9.99
C HIS A 576 4.60 -17.18 -9.52
N VAL A 577 4.54 -18.10 -10.49
CA VAL A 577 4.93 -19.50 -10.34
C VAL A 577 6.44 -19.60 -10.41
N SER A 578 7.07 -20.04 -9.32
CA SER A 578 8.52 -20.13 -9.18
C SER A 578 9.08 -21.53 -9.57
N VAL A 579 10.40 -21.59 -9.66
CA VAL A 579 11.16 -22.82 -9.76
C VAL A 579 11.08 -23.65 -8.46
N ILE A 580 11.37 -24.93 -8.53
CA ILE A 580 11.59 -25.83 -7.38
C ILE A 580 12.95 -26.54 -7.51
N PRO A 581 13.68 -26.77 -6.38
CA PRO A 581 13.39 -26.21 -5.06
C PRO A 581 13.32 -24.69 -5.08
N ASN A 582 12.40 -24.08 -4.32
CA ASN A 582 12.29 -22.63 -4.23
C ASN A 582 13.60 -22.01 -3.73
N HIS A 583 14.01 -20.86 -4.29
CA HIS A 583 15.33 -20.27 -4.03
C HIS A 583 15.44 -19.60 -2.64
N GLN A 584 14.32 -19.20 -2.00
CA GLN A 584 14.33 -18.56 -0.68
C GLN A 584 14.26 -19.58 0.47
N VAL A 585 13.37 -20.59 0.35
CA VAL A 585 13.06 -21.52 1.44
C VAL A 585 13.39 -22.98 1.13
N PHE A 586 13.92 -23.28 -0.07
CA PHE A 586 14.30 -24.60 -0.55
C PHE A 586 13.15 -25.65 -0.51
N ARG A 587 11.91 -25.19 -0.54
CA ARG A 587 10.71 -26.04 -0.53
C ARG A 587 10.39 -26.55 -1.92
N ASN A 588 9.89 -27.81 -1.98
CA ASN A 588 9.32 -28.39 -3.17
C ASN A 588 7.80 -28.43 -3.00
N THR A 589 7.09 -27.66 -3.81
CA THR A 589 5.63 -27.63 -3.84
C THR A 589 5.11 -28.10 -5.21
N PRO A 590 3.95 -28.77 -5.26
CA PRO A 590 3.34 -29.18 -6.52
C PRO A 590 3.13 -27.98 -7.47
N LEU A 591 3.25 -28.21 -8.78
CA LEU A 591 3.09 -27.16 -9.78
C LEU A 591 1.71 -26.49 -9.71
N HIS A 592 0.64 -27.31 -9.54
CA HIS A 592 -0.71 -26.78 -9.37
C HIS A 592 -0.86 -25.92 -8.10
N THR A 593 -0.19 -26.21 -7.00
CA THR A 593 -0.25 -25.40 -5.78
C THR A 593 0.45 -24.06 -5.96
N ARG A 594 1.59 -24.03 -6.67
CA ARG A 594 2.25 -22.77 -7.05
C ARG A 594 1.35 -21.88 -7.90
N ALA A 595 0.68 -22.47 -8.90
CA ALA A 595 -0.27 -21.73 -9.75
C ALA A 595 -1.53 -21.30 -8.98
N ASN A 596 -2.12 -22.19 -8.17
CA ASN A 596 -3.31 -21.85 -7.39
C ASN A 596 -3.10 -20.70 -6.43
N ALA A 597 -1.92 -20.59 -5.80
CA ALA A 597 -1.55 -19.43 -4.98
C ALA A 597 -1.35 -18.17 -5.84
N ALA A 598 -0.71 -18.31 -6.99
CA ALA A 598 -0.39 -17.20 -7.89
C ALA A 598 -1.61 -16.63 -8.63
N TYR A 599 -2.70 -17.38 -8.81
CA TYR A 599 -3.92 -16.90 -9.47
C TYR A 599 -4.55 -15.68 -8.78
N PHE A 600 -4.38 -15.55 -7.46
CA PHE A 600 -4.90 -14.42 -6.69
C PHE A 600 -3.90 -13.27 -6.66
N GLY A 601 -3.53 -12.80 -7.86
CA GLY A 601 -2.60 -11.72 -8.13
C GLY A 601 -2.50 -11.38 -9.60
N THR A 602 -1.45 -10.62 -9.98
CA THR A 602 -1.04 -10.42 -11.37
C THR A 602 -0.11 -11.57 -11.74
N PHE A 603 -0.67 -12.51 -12.48
CA PHE A 603 -0.11 -13.85 -12.68
C PHE A 603 1.07 -13.89 -13.66
N GLY A 604 2.09 -14.65 -13.32
CA GLY A 604 3.24 -14.88 -14.17
C GLY A 604 4.07 -16.10 -13.77
N TYR A 605 5.20 -16.25 -14.42
CA TYR A 605 6.20 -17.30 -14.19
C TYR A 605 7.59 -16.69 -13.98
N GLU A 606 8.37 -17.24 -13.05
CA GLU A 606 9.78 -16.91 -12.84
C GLU A 606 10.62 -18.18 -12.93
N LEU A 607 10.66 -18.81 -14.12
CA LEU A 607 11.40 -20.04 -14.32
C LEU A 607 11.75 -20.26 -15.81
N ASP A 608 12.70 -21.15 -16.09
CA ASP A 608 13.02 -21.59 -17.42
C ASP A 608 12.10 -22.75 -17.83
N LEU A 609 11.08 -22.46 -18.62
CA LEU A 609 10.11 -23.43 -19.13
C LEU A 609 10.74 -24.56 -19.96
N ASN A 610 11.95 -24.37 -20.52
CA ASN A 610 12.67 -25.42 -21.24
C ASN A 610 13.17 -26.56 -20.32
N LYS A 611 13.16 -26.34 -18.99
CA LYS A 611 13.59 -27.33 -17.99
C LYS A 611 12.44 -28.22 -17.50
N LEU A 612 11.20 -27.88 -17.84
CA LEU A 612 10.02 -28.65 -17.45
C LEU A 612 9.83 -29.88 -18.35
N SER A 613 9.26 -30.93 -17.79
CA SER A 613 8.82 -32.12 -18.54
C SER A 613 7.61 -31.81 -19.43
N ASP A 614 7.35 -32.65 -20.42
CA ASP A 614 6.21 -32.45 -21.32
C ASP A 614 4.87 -32.43 -20.57
N SER A 615 4.71 -33.23 -19.50
CA SER A 615 3.51 -33.24 -18.67
C SER A 615 3.34 -31.92 -17.88
N GLU A 616 4.43 -31.34 -17.37
CA GLU A 616 4.40 -30.04 -16.68
C GLU A 616 4.12 -28.90 -17.70
N ILE A 617 4.61 -28.98 -18.91
CA ILE A 617 4.29 -28.02 -19.97
C ILE A 617 2.81 -28.03 -20.33
N GLU A 618 2.16 -29.21 -20.42
CA GLU A 618 0.71 -29.29 -20.62
C GLU A 618 -0.08 -28.75 -19.42
N GLU A 619 0.40 -28.96 -18.21
CA GLU A 619 -0.18 -28.34 -17.02
C GLU A 619 -0.04 -26.81 -17.07
N VAL A 620 1.13 -26.25 -17.43
CA VAL A 620 1.35 -24.80 -17.60
C VAL A 620 0.38 -24.21 -18.64
N LYS A 621 0.19 -24.88 -19.79
CA LYS A 621 -0.80 -24.43 -20.80
C LYS A 621 -2.21 -24.35 -20.23
N THR A 622 -2.59 -25.37 -19.43
CA THR A 622 -3.90 -25.42 -18.75
C THR A 622 -4.04 -24.26 -17.75
N GLN A 623 -3.01 -23.98 -16.96
CA GLN A 623 -2.95 -22.87 -16.00
C GLN A 623 -3.11 -21.52 -16.71
N ILE A 624 -2.43 -21.33 -17.83
CA ILE A 624 -2.52 -20.09 -18.63
C ILE A 624 -3.92 -19.92 -19.24
N LEU A 625 -4.54 -20.97 -19.77
CA LEU A 625 -5.90 -20.92 -20.27
C LEU A 625 -6.90 -20.60 -19.16
N PHE A 626 -6.72 -21.19 -17.98
CA PHE A 626 -7.53 -20.88 -16.80
C PHE A 626 -7.41 -19.39 -16.45
N MET A 627 -6.19 -18.88 -16.35
CA MET A 627 -5.97 -17.46 -16.02
C MET A 627 -6.54 -16.51 -17.07
N LYS A 628 -6.38 -16.80 -18.37
CA LYS A 628 -6.99 -16.01 -19.44
C LYS A 628 -8.50 -15.95 -19.34
N LYS A 629 -9.14 -17.03 -18.91
CA LYS A 629 -10.59 -17.09 -18.74
C LYS A 629 -11.07 -16.29 -17.54
N TYR A 630 -10.35 -16.34 -16.41
CA TYR A 630 -10.84 -15.84 -15.13
C TYR A 630 -10.12 -14.58 -14.62
N ARG A 631 -9.05 -14.10 -15.26
CA ARG A 631 -8.21 -12.99 -14.74
C ARG A 631 -8.99 -11.69 -14.49
N GLN A 632 -9.99 -11.37 -15.29
CA GLN A 632 -10.81 -10.17 -15.08
C GLN A 632 -11.54 -10.25 -13.73
N MET A 633 -12.18 -11.39 -13.45
CA MET A 633 -12.84 -11.61 -12.17
C MET A 633 -11.84 -11.69 -11.01
N LEU A 634 -10.74 -12.41 -11.17
CA LEU A 634 -9.71 -12.56 -10.12
C LEU A 634 -9.11 -11.20 -9.72
N GLN A 635 -8.80 -10.34 -10.70
CA GLN A 635 -8.12 -9.07 -10.45
C GLN A 635 -9.08 -7.95 -10.02
N PHE A 636 -10.36 -7.98 -10.43
CA PHE A 636 -11.30 -6.87 -10.23
C PHE A 636 -12.60 -7.25 -9.54
N GLY A 637 -12.84 -8.52 -9.25
CA GLY A 637 -13.97 -8.97 -8.45
C GLY A 637 -13.82 -8.62 -6.97
N THR A 638 -14.86 -8.88 -6.19
CA THR A 638 -14.86 -8.65 -4.75
C THR A 638 -14.16 -9.80 -4.04
N PHE A 639 -13.08 -9.50 -3.32
CA PHE A 639 -12.26 -10.45 -2.58
C PHE A 639 -12.77 -10.62 -1.15
N TYR A 640 -12.77 -11.88 -0.67
CA TYR A 640 -13.12 -12.26 0.69
C TYR A 640 -12.06 -13.19 1.27
N ARG A 641 -11.55 -12.87 2.46
CA ARG A 641 -10.79 -13.79 3.30
C ARG A 641 -11.77 -14.62 4.10
N LEU A 642 -11.61 -15.95 4.10
CA LEU A 642 -12.51 -16.88 4.79
C LEU A 642 -11.80 -17.64 5.90
N LYS A 643 -10.51 -17.95 5.73
CA LYS A 643 -9.70 -18.61 6.75
C LYS A 643 -8.26 -18.12 6.70
N SER A 644 -7.75 -17.72 7.87
CA SER A 644 -6.44 -17.08 8.01
C SER A 644 -5.29 -18.10 8.03
N PRO A 645 -4.20 -17.87 7.27
CA PRO A 645 -2.97 -18.69 7.36
C PRO A 645 -2.21 -18.50 8.67
N PHE A 646 -2.59 -17.51 9.50
CA PHE A 646 -1.99 -17.24 10.80
C PHE A 646 -2.67 -17.98 11.96
N GLU A 647 -3.83 -18.61 11.71
CA GLU A 647 -4.66 -19.27 12.74
C GLU A 647 -4.71 -20.80 12.60
N GLY A 648 -3.97 -21.37 11.68
CA GLY A 648 -3.95 -22.82 11.50
C GLY A 648 -3.28 -23.30 10.23
N ASN A 649 -3.64 -24.51 9.84
CA ASN A 649 -3.00 -25.24 8.74
C ASN A 649 -3.66 -25.02 7.37
N GLU A 650 -4.81 -24.34 7.36
CA GLU A 650 -5.58 -24.06 6.15
C GLU A 650 -5.68 -22.58 5.88
N THR A 651 -5.66 -22.19 4.62
CA THR A 651 -5.96 -20.84 4.14
C THR A 651 -7.08 -20.95 3.13
N ILE A 652 -8.08 -20.08 3.25
CA ILE A 652 -9.20 -20.04 2.29
C ILE A 652 -9.55 -18.59 2.01
N TRP A 653 -9.69 -18.27 0.73
CA TRP A 653 -10.17 -16.99 0.24
C TRP A 653 -11.00 -17.17 -1.02
N MET A 654 -11.74 -16.14 -1.42
CA MET A 654 -12.54 -16.24 -2.64
C MET A 654 -12.68 -14.87 -3.32
N VAL A 655 -13.02 -14.94 -4.60
CA VAL A 655 -13.40 -13.77 -5.40
C VAL A 655 -14.77 -14.02 -6.01
N VAL A 656 -15.64 -13.02 -5.96
CA VAL A 656 -16.98 -13.03 -6.57
C VAL A 656 -17.04 -11.91 -7.61
N ASN A 657 -17.58 -12.18 -8.81
CA ASN A 657 -17.78 -11.13 -9.80
C ASN A 657 -18.91 -10.17 -9.38
N GLU A 658 -18.99 -9.01 -10.00
CA GLU A 658 -19.92 -7.94 -9.64
C GLU A 658 -21.39 -8.39 -9.75
N GLU A 659 -21.73 -9.15 -10.81
CA GLU A 659 -23.07 -9.66 -11.07
C GLU A 659 -23.45 -10.85 -10.17
N LYS A 660 -22.53 -11.33 -9.34
CA LYS A 660 -22.70 -12.51 -8.49
C LYS A 660 -23.15 -13.76 -9.26
N THR A 661 -22.66 -13.91 -10.49
CA THR A 661 -22.94 -15.06 -11.35
C THR A 661 -21.82 -16.10 -11.31
N SER A 662 -20.65 -15.72 -10.80
CA SER A 662 -19.50 -16.60 -10.73
C SER A 662 -18.63 -16.26 -9.50
N ALA A 663 -18.06 -17.31 -8.90
CA ALA A 663 -17.07 -17.17 -7.83
C ALA A 663 -15.96 -18.20 -7.98
N LEU A 664 -14.77 -17.85 -7.53
CA LEU A 664 -13.60 -18.73 -7.41
C LEU A 664 -13.18 -18.81 -5.94
N VAL A 665 -13.07 -20.03 -5.41
CA VAL A 665 -12.64 -20.27 -4.03
C VAL A 665 -11.30 -20.99 -4.05
N GLY A 666 -10.26 -20.36 -3.52
CA GLY A 666 -8.94 -20.96 -3.30
C GLY A 666 -8.90 -21.62 -1.92
N TYR A 667 -8.67 -22.92 -1.90
CA TYR A 667 -8.44 -23.73 -0.70
C TYR A 667 -7.01 -24.24 -0.68
N TYR A 668 -6.34 -24.06 0.45
CA TYR A 668 -4.95 -24.48 0.65
C TYR A 668 -4.80 -25.13 2.01
N ARG A 669 -4.09 -26.28 2.04
CA ARG A 669 -3.71 -26.97 3.26
C ARG A 669 -2.19 -27.24 3.23
N VAL A 670 -1.48 -26.75 4.25
CA VAL A 670 -0.02 -26.83 4.28
C VAL A 670 0.45 -28.23 4.61
N LEU A 671 0.00 -28.78 5.73
CA LEU A 671 0.36 -30.16 6.16
C LEU A 671 -0.87 -31.07 6.14
N ASN A 672 -0.69 -32.26 5.65
CA ASN A 672 -1.72 -33.28 5.74
C ASN A 672 -1.79 -33.85 7.18
N GLY A 673 -2.99 -34.17 7.64
CA GLY A 673 -3.24 -34.70 8.98
C GLY A 673 -3.79 -36.11 8.95
N VAL A 674 -3.61 -36.82 10.07
CA VAL A 674 -4.18 -38.17 10.23
C VAL A 674 -5.61 -38.05 10.75
N ASN A 675 -6.54 -38.75 10.10
CA ASN A 675 -7.94 -38.83 10.52
C ASN A 675 -8.59 -37.46 10.73
N MET A 676 -8.48 -36.59 9.71
CA MET A 676 -8.97 -35.22 9.75
C MET A 676 -10.49 -35.18 9.95
N PRO A 677 -11.00 -34.19 10.70
CA PRO A 677 -12.43 -33.97 10.85
C PRO A 677 -13.09 -33.54 9.54
N TYR A 678 -14.42 -33.66 9.47
CA TYR A 678 -15.18 -33.09 8.37
C TYR A 678 -14.97 -31.57 8.31
N SER A 679 -14.61 -31.08 7.13
CA SER A 679 -14.34 -29.68 6.87
C SER A 679 -15.38 -29.08 5.93
N ARG A 680 -15.88 -27.91 6.32
CA ARG A 680 -16.74 -27.06 5.47
C ARG A 680 -16.42 -25.61 5.77
N ILE A 681 -16.54 -24.78 4.74
CA ILE A 681 -16.32 -23.34 4.83
C ILE A 681 -17.55 -22.59 4.36
N LYS A 682 -18.05 -21.68 5.19
CA LYS A 682 -19.13 -20.76 4.80
C LYS A 682 -18.58 -19.73 3.84
N LEU A 683 -19.17 -19.66 2.67
CA LEU A 683 -18.80 -18.69 1.64
C LEU A 683 -19.41 -17.30 1.93
N GLN A 684 -18.98 -16.29 1.19
CA GLN A 684 -19.41 -14.92 1.35
C GLN A 684 -19.78 -14.30 0.00
N GLY A 685 -20.66 -13.29 0.02
CA GLY A 685 -20.90 -12.41 -1.12
C GLY A 685 -21.66 -13.01 -2.29
N LEU A 686 -22.11 -14.25 -2.21
CA LEU A 686 -22.98 -14.87 -3.22
C LEU A 686 -24.38 -14.24 -3.19
N ASP A 687 -25.12 -14.43 -4.26
CA ASP A 687 -26.55 -14.10 -4.29
C ASP A 687 -27.32 -15.27 -3.64
N PRO A 688 -28.10 -15.05 -2.58
CA PRO A 688 -28.79 -16.11 -1.85
C PRO A 688 -29.78 -16.90 -2.72
N ASP A 689 -30.39 -16.23 -3.71
CA ASP A 689 -31.46 -16.80 -4.53
C ASP A 689 -30.96 -17.48 -5.81
N LYS A 690 -29.67 -17.37 -6.13
CA LYS A 690 -29.06 -18.01 -7.30
C LYS A 690 -28.62 -19.43 -7.01
N LEU A 691 -28.91 -20.34 -7.96
CA LEU A 691 -28.38 -21.70 -7.93
C LEU A 691 -27.01 -21.76 -8.60
N TYR A 692 -26.00 -22.18 -7.85
CA TYR A 692 -24.63 -22.31 -8.35
C TYR A 692 -24.26 -23.77 -8.58
N LYS A 693 -23.65 -24.01 -9.72
CA LYS A 693 -22.97 -25.29 -10.00
C LYS A 693 -21.50 -25.19 -9.57
N ASN A 694 -21.10 -26.09 -8.68
CA ASN A 694 -19.68 -26.33 -8.40
C ASN A 694 -19.12 -27.23 -9.51
N VAL A 695 -18.27 -26.64 -10.37
CA VAL A 695 -17.75 -27.33 -11.56
C VAL A 695 -16.85 -28.51 -11.19
N LEU A 696 -16.04 -28.39 -10.11
CA LEU A 696 -15.13 -29.42 -9.66
C LEU A 696 -15.86 -30.65 -9.07
N ALA A 697 -16.80 -30.41 -8.16
CA ALA A 697 -17.54 -31.45 -7.48
C ALA A 697 -18.77 -31.94 -8.26
N ASN A 698 -19.18 -31.24 -9.32
CA ASN A 698 -20.41 -31.44 -10.09
C ASN A 698 -21.68 -31.48 -9.21
N THR A 699 -21.70 -30.63 -8.18
CA THR A 699 -22.85 -30.42 -7.28
C THR A 699 -23.52 -29.08 -7.54
N GLU A 700 -24.77 -28.96 -7.13
CA GLU A 700 -25.55 -27.71 -7.26
C GLU A 700 -26.03 -27.31 -5.86
N SER A 701 -25.92 -26.01 -5.53
CA SER A 701 -26.37 -25.45 -4.26
C SER A 701 -26.80 -24.00 -4.45
N TYR A 702 -27.81 -23.58 -3.73
CA TYR A 702 -28.18 -22.16 -3.67
C TYR A 702 -27.08 -21.34 -2.95
N GLY A 703 -27.02 -20.04 -3.23
CA GLY A 703 -26.05 -19.16 -2.59
C GLY A 703 -26.22 -19.12 -1.08
N ASP A 704 -27.46 -19.13 -0.59
CA ASP A 704 -27.76 -19.18 0.84
C ASP A 704 -27.29 -20.50 1.50
N GLU A 705 -27.40 -21.65 0.84
CA GLU A 705 -26.83 -22.92 1.31
C GLU A 705 -25.32 -22.81 1.47
N LEU A 706 -24.62 -22.30 0.44
CA LEU A 706 -23.15 -22.15 0.47
C LEU A 706 -22.69 -21.15 1.54
N MET A 707 -23.48 -20.10 1.80
CA MET A 707 -23.17 -19.09 2.82
C MET A 707 -23.53 -19.53 4.26
N ASN A 708 -24.53 -20.42 4.44
CA ASN A 708 -25.00 -20.82 5.75
C ASN A 708 -24.62 -22.27 6.15
N LEU A 709 -24.69 -23.23 5.23
CA LEU A 709 -24.28 -24.61 5.44
C LEU A 709 -22.81 -24.83 5.08
N GLY A 710 -22.32 -24.13 4.05
CA GLY A 710 -20.94 -24.11 3.63
C GLY A 710 -20.58 -25.09 2.52
N LEU A 711 -19.49 -24.78 1.83
CA LEU A 711 -18.83 -25.63 0.85
C LEU A 711 -18.08 -26.75 1.57
N ILE A 712 -18.28 -28.01 1.18
CA ILE A 712 -17.58 -29.17 1.74
C ILE A 712 -16.18 -29.23 1.16
N THR A 713 -15.16 -29.21 2.01
CA THR A 713 -13.75 -29.28 1.67
C THR A 713 -13.07 -30.53 2.23
N THR A 714 -13.84 -31.46 2.82
CA THR A 714 -13.35 -32.69 3.40
C THR A 714 -12.69 -33.58 2.35
N ASP A 715 -11.54 -34.12 2.71
CA ASP A 715 -10.74 -35.01 1.90
C ASP A 715 -10.65 -36.43 2.47
N VAL A 716 -10.28 -37.37 1.62
CA VAL A 716 -9.81 -38.68 2.07
C VAL A 716 -8.41 -38.48 2.67
N THR A 717 -8.29 -38.72 3.97
CA THR A 717 -7.04 -38.52 4.70
C THR A 717 -6.12 -39.73 4.65
N ALA A 718 -4.84 -39.49 4.93
CA ALA A 718 -3.77 -40.49 4.91
C ALA A 718 -4.06 -41.73 5.79
N GLY A 719 -3.56 -42.87 5.37
CA GLY A 719 -3.56 -44.15 6.11
C GLY A 719 -4.50 -45.22 5.57
N GLN A 720 -5.47 -44.86 4.71
CA GLN A 720 -6.30 -45.85 4.03
C GLN A 720 -6.49 -45.45 2.56
N VAL A 721 -5.70 -46.03 1.70
CA VAL A 721 -5.97 -45.99 0.26
C VAL A 721 -6.77 -47.25 -0.07
N SER A 722 -8.07 -47.09 -0.22
CA SER A 722 -8.92 -48.14 -0.75
C SER A 722 -9.38 -47.77 -2.15
N GLY A 723 -9.09 -48.61 -3.12
CA GLY A 723 -9.50 -48.40 -4.50
C GLY A 723 -8.76 -47.26 -5.21
N ASP A 724 -9.47 -46.52 -6.05
CA ASP A 724 -8.93 -45.47 -6.92
C ASP A 724 -8.73 -44.08 -6.21
N ALA A 725 -8.87 -44.03 -4.89
CA ALA A 725 -8.70 -42.77 -4.14
C ALA A 725 -7.24 -42.32 -4.18
N LYS A 726 -6.99 -41.12 -4.68
CA LYS A 726 -5.67 -40.47 -4.63
C LYS A 726 -5.40 -40.03 -3.19
N PRO A 727 -4.25 -40.40 -2.60
CA PRO A 727 -3.89 -39.91 -1.29
C PRO A 727 -3.69 -38.39 -1.32
N CYS A 728 -4.20 -37.69 -0.33
CA CYS A 728 -3.87 -36.29 -0.09
C CYS A 728 -2.46 -36.17 0.49
N THR A 729 -1.70 -35.21 0.02
CA THR A 729 -0.32 -34.95 0.44
C THR A 729 -0.22 -33.60 1.14
N ASP A 730 0.97 -33.27 1.65
CA ASP A 730 1.29 -31.93 2.08
C ASP A 730 1.21 -30.94 0.90
N PHE A 731 0.98 -29.67 1.21
CA PHE A 731 0.83 -28.58 0.23
C PHE A 731 -0.32 -28.79 -0.77
N GLU A 732 -1.42 -29.36 -0.30
CA GLU A 732 -2.62 -29.55 -1.11
C GLU A 732 -3.31 -28.22 -1.40
N SER A 733 -3.80 -28.06 -2.63
CA SER A 733 -4.60 -26.88 -3.00
C SER A 733 -5.68 -27.21 -4.02
N ARG A 734 -6.78 -26.46 -3.99
CA ARG A 734 -7.90 -26.58 -4.93
C ARG A 734 -8.47 -25.24 -5.27
N ILE A 735 -8.93 -25.11 -6.51
CA ILE A 735 -9.76 -23.98 -6.94
C ILE A 735 -11.17 -24.51 -7.22
N TYR A 736 -12.12 -24.14 -6.37
CA TYR A 736 -13.53 -24.42 -6.65
C TYR A 736 -14.09 -23.30 -7.53
N ILE A 737 -14.76 -23.68 -8.59
CA ILE A 737 -15.38 -22.78 -9.55
C ILE A 737 -16.89 -22.90 -9.38
N LEU A 738 -17.51 -21.82 -8.95
CA LEU A 738 -18.96 -21.71 -8.83
C LEU A 738 -19.50 -20.87 -9.98
N GLN A 739 -20.47 -21.40 -10.70
CA GLN A 739 -21.12 -20.73 -11.83
C GLN A 739 -22.63 -20.81 -11.67
N GLU A 740 -23.31 -19.68 -11.83
CA GLU A 740 -24.78 -19.66 -11.87
C GLU A 740 -25.30 -20.62 -12.93
N LYS A 741 -26.26 -21.44 -12.55
CA LYS A 741 -26.96 -22.32 -13.45
C LYS A 741 -28.06 -21.52 -14.14
N SER A 742 -27.93 -21.36 -15.45
CA SER A 742 -28.94 -20.74 -16.32
C SER A 742 -30.25 -21.55 -16.36
#